data_a3877057d0e488474283dfc67b591303
#
_entry.id   a3877057d0e488474283dfc67b591303
#
_cell.length_a   1.000
_cell.length_b   1.000
_cell.length_c   1.000
_cell.angle_alpha   90.00
_cell.angle_beta   90.00
_cell.angle_gamma   90.00
#
_symmetry.space_group_name_H-M   'P 1'
#
loop_
_entity.id
_entity.type
_entity.pdbx_description
1 polymer ?
#
loop_
_entity_poly.entity_id
_entity_poly.type
_entity_poly.pdbx_seq_one_letter_code
_entity_poly.pdbx_strand_id
1 'polypeptide(L)'
;MLYRFENVEKSYGPHDVLKGVTWQHNPGEHVGLVGRNGAGKTTIFRLLLKQEEADRGQIIRSNGMTIGHVGQHLDAEPGMSLFDFVETAFAEVLRIERKMRAIEHDLADTTKSEAEHEKLLHKYAELQHDYEHADGYTLHAEVERVLGGVGFSDKNEWDRPIHEFSGGQQNRAMLARVLLTKVDLLLLDEPTNHLDLKGIEFLEEFLQDFKGSYLLISHDRTFLNRTVSKIVELAHGKLVEYAGNYEKFLQLRAERMEKMAKDYERQQEMIAETQDFIRRNIAGQKTKQAKSRRKMLDKIDELERPETDETLAKFNLDGGARSGAIALTADRLKVGYPAKTVVESFSLQIRRGERYAIMGPNGSGKSTLLKTFAGRIPPLAGSVTYGANVQVGYYDQTLGDLKPTGRVIDEVWDLDHTQTEEEVRSYLARFSFVGDDVFKKTRELSGGEKGRLALAKIMYVGGNMMLLDEPTNHLDVYTREALEEALENFTGALIVVSHDRYFIDRVAENVIVVEDGAADVYSGNYSELVARFKEGLAMPEKVQIAPSQPVLPKKEDCAAAVQSPVDREEKKKREKRLKKIDEEIAQLESRIASAEAERERNDLLLCSQEVFRDGERVKKIQQQNHDLKAMIDLLSTKWEALESEKESLV
;
A
#
# COMPACT_ATOMS: atom_id res chain seq x y z
N MET A 1 27.90 17.82 -2.54
CA MET A 1 27.55 17.00 -1.37
C MET A 1 26.74 17.86 -0.42
N LEU A 2 25.51 17.46 -0.12
CA LEU A 2 24.69 18.10 0.92
C LEU A 2 25.04 17.55 2.29
N TYR A 3 25.02 16.24 2.42
CA TYR A 3 25.44 15.56 3.63
C TYR A 3 26.02 14.16 3.31
N ARG A 4 26.80 13.63 4.27
CA ARG A 4 27.39 12.30 4.20
C ARG A 4 27.37 11.64 5.57
N PHE A 5 26.87 10.43 5.63
CA PHE A 5 27.04 9.52 6.74
C PHE A 5 28.36 8.78 6.59
N GLU A 6 29.16 8.71 7.62
CA GLU A 6 30.42 7.94 7.66
C GLU A 6 30.38 6.96 8.82
N ASN A 7 30.18 5.70 8.49
CA ASN A 7 30.16 4.58 9.41
C ASN A 7 29.23 4.82 10.63
N VAL A 8 28.03 5.33 10.37
CA VAL A 8 27.06 5.70 11.40
C VAL A 8 26.36 4.49 11.96
N GLU A 9 26.42 4.35 13.30
CA GLU A 9 25.71 3.33 14.08
C GLU A 9 24.69 4.01 15.00
N LYS A 10 23.52 3.37 15.16
CA LYS A 10 22.47 3.81 16.08
C LYS A 10 21.70 2.62 16.61
N SER A 11 21.53 2.55 17.93
CA SER A 11 20.83 1.48 18.64
C SER A 11 19.81 2.05 19.63
N TYR A 12 18.73 1.34 19.84
CA TYR A 12 17.75 1.62 20.89
C TYR A 12 17.66 0.40 21.82
N GLY A 13 18.31 0.48 22.97
CA GLY A 13 18.43 -0.65 23.88
C GLY A 13 19.14 -1.84 23.20
N PRO A 14 18.55 -3.02 23.11
CA PRO A 14 19.17 -4.17 22.46
C PRO A 14 19.04 -4.19 20.93
N HIS A 15 18.32 -3.24 20.32
CA HIS A 15 18.02 -3.24 18.89
C HIS A 15 18.95 -2.28 18.13
N ASP A 16 19.80 -2.85 17.28
CA ASP A 16 20.65 -2.11 16.35
C ASP A 16 19.83 -1.69 15.13
N VAL A 17 19.59 -0.39 14.98
CA VAL A 17 18.80 0.19 13.89
C VAL A 17 19.67 0.56 12.69
N LEU A 18 20.86 1.13 12.95
CA LEU A 18 21.84 1.44 11.90
C LEU A 18 23.17 0.78 12.25
N LYS A 19 23.77 0.07 11.29
CA LYS A 19 24.99 -0.75 11.47
C LYS A 19 26.09 -0.29 10.53
N GLY A 20 26.83 0.77 10.90
CA GLY A 20 27.94 1.26 10.12
C GLY A 20 27.52 1.85 8.77
N VAL A 21 26.44 2.64 8.74
CA VAL A 21 25.90 3.23 7.52
C VAL A 21 26.87 4.27 6.95
N THR A 22 27.21 4.08 5.66
CA THR A 22 27.98 5.05 4.90
C THR A 22 27.18 5.40 3.65
N TRP A 23 26.78 6.67 3.52
CA TRP A 23 25.92 7.14 2.44
C TRP A 23 26.07 8.63 2.23
N GLN A 24 25.92 9.09 0.97
CA GLN A 24 26.08 10.50 0.59
C GLN A 24 24.88 10.94 -0.25
N HIS A 25 24.38 12.14 0.02
CA HIS A 25 23.35 12.82 -0.77
C HIS A 25 23.94 14.09 -1.41
N ASN A 26 23.73 14.24 -2.72
CA ASN A 26 24.27 15.36 -3.48
C ASN A 26 23.18 16.40 -3.81
N PRO A 27 23.57 17.66 -4.12
CA PRO A 27 22.61 18.67 -4.57
C PRO A 27 21.89 18.24 -5.85
N GLY A 28 20.59 18.51 -5.92
CA GLY A 28 19.73 18.17 -7.07
C GLY A 28 19.34 16.69 -7.14
N GLU A 29 19.70 15.85 -6.16
CA GLU A 29 19.22 14.47 -6.12
C GLU A 29 17.84 14.37 -5.49
N HIS A 30 16.96 13.62 -6.14
CA HIS A 30 15.61 13.27 -5.70
C HIS A 30 15.60 11.82 -5.25
N VAL A 31 15.62 11.59 -3.94
CA VAL A 31 15.86 10.26 -3.36
C VAL A 31 14.64 9.76 -2.59
N GLY A 32 14.21 8.53 -2.90
CA GLY A 32 13.23 7.78 -2.11
C GLY A 32 13.93 6.87 -1.10
N LEU A 33 13.58 6.96 0.18
CA LEU A 33 14.06 6.08 1.24
C LEU A 33 12.99 5.03 1.54
N VAL A 34 13.26 3.78 1.19
CA VAL A 34 12.35 2.65 1.37
C VAL A 34 12.90 1.65 2.38
N GLY A 35 12.04 0.84 2.97
CA GLY A 35 12.40 -0.19 3.95
C GLY A 35 11.21 -0.58 4.81
N ARG A 36 11.33 -1.70 5.54
CA ARG A 36 10.27 -2.18 6.44
C ARG A 36 9.92 -1.15 7.52
N ASN A 37 8.71 -1.23 8.07
CA ASN A 37 8.34 -0.44 9.24
C ASN A 37 9.24 -0.82 10.41
N GLY A 38 9.73 0.20 11.14
CA GLY A 38 10.69 -0.02 12.23
C GLY A 38 12.15 -0.21 11.79
N ALA A 39 12.46 -0.24 10.49
CA ALA A 39 13.84 -0.37 10.00
C ALA A 39 14.76 0.82 10.34
N GLY A 40 14.18 1.98 10.74
CA GLY A 40 14.96 3.16 11.12
C GLY A 40 14.93 4.30 10.11
N LYS A 41 13.96 4.32 9.17
CA LYS A 41 13.80 5.42 8.20
C LYS A 41 13.66 6.78 8.89
N THR A 42 12.74 6.91 9.82
CA THR A 42 12.53 8.14 10.62
C THR A 42 13.73 8.47 11.51
N THR A 43 14.51 7.46 11.95
CA THR A 43 15.78 7.68 12.69
C THR A 43 16.80 8.42 11.82
N ILE A 44 16.91 8.09 10.53
CA ILE A 44 17.77 8.83 9.59
C ILE A 44 17.33 10.30 9.51
N PHE A 45 16.03 10.61 9.47
CA PHE A 45 15.52 11.97 9.48
C PHE A 45 15.89 12.70 10.79
N ARG A 46 15.67 12.06 11.95
CA ARG A 46 16.01 12.65 13.26
C ARG A 46 17.51 12.95 13.39
N LEU A 47 18.35 12.05 12.88
CA LEU A 47 19.79 12.27 12.81
C LEU A 47 20.14 13.45 11.90
N LEU A 48 19.51 13.58 10.73
CA LEU A 48 19.69 14.72 9.82
C LEU A 48 19.20 16.03 10.43
N LEU A 49 18.14 16.03 11.20
CA LEU A 49 17.57 17.19 11.89
C LEU A 49 18.31 17.55 13.19
N LYS A 50 19.32 16.77 13.60
CA LYS A 50 20.01 16.90 14.90
C LYS A 50 19.08 16.74 16.11
N GLN A 51 17.97 16.06 15.94
CA GLN A 51 17.08 15.71 17.05
C GLN A 51 17.63 14.54 17.85
N GLU A 52 18.49 13.73 17.23
CA GLU A 52 19.22 12.62 17.83
C GLU A 52 20.68 12.66 17.38
N GLU A 53 21.55 12.02 18.17
CA GLU A 53 22.97 11.82 17.85
C GLU A 53 23.24 10.36 17.49
N ALA A 54 24.22 10.14 16.62
CA ALA A 54 24.72 8.81 16.31
C ALA A 54 25.52 8.25 17.51
N ASP A 55 25.40 6.94 17.76
CA ASP A 55 26.16 6.28 18.83
C ASP A 55 27.63 6.11 18.42
N ARG A 56 27.87 5.90 17.10
CA ARG A 56 29.20 5.88 16.48
C ARG A 56 29.17 6.46 15.07
N GLY A 57 30.34 6.80 14.55
CA GLY A 57 30.49 7.44 13.24
C GLY A 57 30.19 8.92 13.28
N GLN A 58 30.04 9.55 12.13
CA GLN A 58 29.76 10.98 12.02
C GLN A 58 28.90 11.32 10.81
N ILE A 59 28.19 12.47 10.92
CA ILE A 59 27.37 13.00 9.82
C ILE A 59 27.97 14.35 9.42
N ILE A 60 28.60 14.39 8.25
CA ILE A 60 29.17 15.59 7.66
C ILE A 60 28.08 16.29 6.86
N ARG A 61 27.88 17.60 7.09
CA ARG A 61 26.90 18.42 6.38
C ARG A 61 27.59 19.60 5.72
N SER A 62 27.03 20.06 4.60
CA SER A 62 27.46 21.30 3.98
C SER A 62 27.24 22.49 4.92
N ASN A 63 28.19 23.42 4.94
CA ASN A 63 28.07 24.64 5.75
C ASN A 63 26.88 25.48 5.28
N GLY A 64 26.03 25.89 6.22
CA GLY A 64 24.87 26.72 5.92
C GLY A 64 23.70 26.00 5.27
N MET A 65 23.74 24.66 5.13
CA MET A 65 22.64 23.88 4.55
C MET A 65 21.35 24.08 5.34
N THR A 66 20.31 24.50 4.63
CA THR A 66 18.95 24.66 5.14
C THR A 66 18.12 23.41 4.89
N ILE A 67 17.35 22.97 5.90
CA ILE A 67 16.51 21.79 5.82
C ILE A 67 15.05 22.18 6.10
N GLY A 68 14.16 21.86 5.17
CA GLY A 68 12.71 21.89 5.38
C GLY A 68 12.19 20.51 5.77
N HIS A 69 11.34 20.45 6.77
CA HIS A 69 10.66 19.21 7.15
C HIS A 69 9.29 19.49 7.75
N VAL A 70 8.37 18.54 7.63
CA VAL A 70 7.07 18.61 8.28
C VAL A 70 7.25 18.18 9.74
N GLY A 71 7.02 19.12 10.67
CA GLY A 71 7.10 18.84 12.11
C GLY A 71 5.97 17.94 12.58
N GLN A 72 6.16 17.25 13.71
CA GLN A 72 5.12 16.44 14.35
C GLN A 72 4.12 17.29 15.15
N HIS A 73 4.48 18.53 15.48
CA HIS A 73 3.66 19.46 16.24
C HIS A 73 3.47 20.75 15.45
N LEU A 74 2.26 21.29 15.54
CA LEU A 74 1.92 22.57 14.97
C LEU A 74 2.59 23.68 15.80
N ASP A 75 3.54 24.40 15.18
CA ASP A 75 4.18 25.57 15.75
C ASP A 75 3.51 26.82 15.15
N ALA A 76 2.43 27.25 15.78
CA ALA A 76 1.66 28.41 15.38
C ALA A 76 1.22 29.23 16.59
N GLU A 77 1.19 30.54 16.45
CA GLU A 77 0.67 31.43 17.50
C GLU A 77 -0.85 31.23 17.70
N PRO A 78 -1.35 31.39 18.94
CA PRO A 78 -2.78 31.30 19.18
C PRO A 78 -3.56 32.32 18.36
N GLY A 79 -4.57 31.84 17.61
CA GLY A 79 -5.42 32.69 16.78
C GLY A 79 -4.89 32.98 15.37
N MET A 80 -3.69 32.51 15.00
CA MET A 80 -3.14 32.63 13.65
C MET A 80 -4.05 31.91 12.65
N SER A 81 -4.38 32.60 11.53
CA SER A 81 -5.17 32.02 10.47
C SER A 81 -4.41 30.96 9.68
N LEU A 82 -5.12 30.09 8.93
CA LEU A 82 -4.50 29.12 8.03
C LEU A 82 -3.59 29.82 7.01
N PHE A 83 -4.07 30.92 6.42
CA PHE A 83 -3.32 31.66 5.40
C PHE A 83 -2.04 32.27 5.99
N ASP A 84 -2.15 33.00 7.10
CA ASP A 84 -0.99 33.60 7.78
C ASP A 84 0.02 32.55 8.18
N PHE A 85 -0.43 31.37 8.66
CA PHE A 85 0.45 30.28 9.03
C PHE A 85 1.28 29.78 7.85
N VAL A 86 0.68 29.59 6.70
CA VAL A 86 1.39 29.12 5.49
C VAL A 86 2.28 30.23 4.93
N GLU A 87 1.84 31.50 5.01
CA GLU A 87 2.60 32.67 4.59
C GLU A 87 3.91 32.84 5.41
N THR A 88 3.98 32.32 6.64
CA THR A 88 5.25 32.32 7.43
C THR A 88 6.42 31.62 6.72
N ALA A 89 6.18 30.79 5.71
CA ALA A 89 7.23 30.23 4.85
C ALA A 89 8.11 31.31 4.21
N PHE A 90 7.55 32.50 4.01
CA PHE A 90 8.20 33.66 3.41
C PHE A 90 8.60 34.72 4.44
N ALA A 91 8.90 34.33 5.69
CA ALA A 91 9.16 35.24 6.80
C ALA A 91 10.20 36.33 6.47
N GLU A 92 11.26 36.01 5.70
CA GLU A 92 12.26 36.99 5.27
C GLU A 92 11.69 38.01 4.29
N VAL A 93 10.89 37.57 3.33
CA VAL A 93 10.24 38.43 2.32
C VAL A 93 9.22 39.36 2.99
N LEU A 94 8.41 38.82 3.91
CA LEU A 94 7.48 39.60 4.72
C LEU A 94 8.20 40.61 5.61
N ARG A 95 9.40 40.29 6.07
CA ARG A 95 10.21 41.27 6.83
C ARG A 95 10.66 42.43 5.94
N ILE A 96 11.04 42.16 4.68
CA ILE A 96 11.37 43.19 3.70
C ILE A 96 10.16 44.06 3.44
N GLU A 97 9.01 43.46 3.18
CA GLU A 97 7.74 44.17 2.93
C GLU A 97 7.37 45.11 4.09
N ARG A 98 7.43 44.62 5.33
CA ARG A 98 7.17 45.45 6.52
C ARG A 98 8.11 46.64 6.61
N LYS A 99 9.40 46.47 6.26
CA LYS A 99 10.35 47.58 6.22
C LYS A 99 10.03 48.59 5.11
N MET A 100 9.61 48.09 3.93
CA MET A 100 9.18 48.94 2.82
C MET A 100 7.98 49.80 3.24
N ARG A 101 6.92 49.15 3.82
CA ARG A 101 5.75 49.87 4.32
C ARG A 101 6.07 50.89 5.41
N ALA A 102 7.02 50.59 6.31
CA ALA A 102 7.47 51.54 7.31
C ALA A 102 8.16 52.74 6.69
N ILE A 103 8.98 52.56 5.64
CA ILE A 103 9.62 53.65 4.90
C ILE A 103 8.58 54.45 4.10
N GLU A 104 7.57 53.83 3.49
CA GLU A 104 6.47 54.52 2.84
C GLU A 104 5.72 55.44 3.80
N HIS A 105 5.44 54.95 5.02
CA HIS A 105 4.86 55.78 6.07
C HIS A 105 5.77 56.96 6.45
N ASP A 106 7.07 56.71 6.58
CA ASP A 106 8.06 57.75 6.88
C ASP A 106 8.25 58.76 5.75
N LEU A 107 8.11 58.37 4.49
CA LEU A 107 8.15 59.24 3.32
C LEU A 107 6.89 60.14 3.22
N ALA A 108 5.76 59.70 3.75
CA ALA A 108 4.53 60.48 3.81
C ALA A 108 4.58 61.59 4.87
N ASP A 109 5.60 61.58 5.79
CA ASP A 109 5.78 62.59 6.84
C ASP A 109 6.43 63.85 6.25
N THR A 110 5.63 64.88 6.01
CA THR A 110 6.07 66.17 5.47
C THR A 110 6.94 67.00 6.40
N THR A 111 7.19 66.55 7.63
CA THR A 111 8.06 67.28 8.61
C THR A 111 9.56 66.93 8.46
N LYS A 112 9.92 65.92 7.68
CA LYS A 112 11.29 65.46 7.44
C LYS A 112 12.01 66.35 6.44
N SER A 113 13.33 66.48 6.60
CA SER A 113 14.18 67.26 5.70
C SER A 113 14.34 66.57 4.32
N GLU A 114 14.65 67.37 3.29
CA GLU A 114 14.89 66.85 1.93
C GLU A 114 16.03 65.80 1.88
N ALA A 115 17.08 65.96 2.66
CA ALA A 115 18.18 65.02 2.78
C ALA A 115 17.78 63.71 3.49
N GLU A 116 16.81 63.74 4.40
CA GLU A 116 16.24 62.53 5.02
C GLU A 116 15.31 61.81 4.03
N HIS A 117 14.53 62.52 3.25
CA HIS A 117 13.69 61.94 2.18
C HIS A 117 14.57 61.21 1.14
N GLU A 118 15.66 61.81 0.69
CA GLU A 118 16.58 61.18 -0.26
C GLU A 118 17.19 59.86 0.26
N LYS A 119 17.60 59.85 1.52
CA LYS A 119 18.11 58.61 2.20
C LYS A 119 17.03 57.53 2.31
N LEU A 120 15.78 57.90 2.61
CA LEU A 120 14.66 56.98 2.69
C LEU A 120 14.32 56.42 1.32
N LEU A 121 14.33 57.25 0.26
CA LEU A 121 14.12 56.76 -1.11
C LEU A 121 15.20 55.81 -1.57
N HIS A 122 16.48 56.05 -1.26
CA HIS A 122 17.56 55.15 -1.59
C HIS A 122 17.38 53.78 -0.87
N LYS A 123 17.06 53.82 0.40
CA LYS A 123 16.82 52.59 1.18
C LYS A 123 15.56 51.84 0.73
N TYR A 124 14.52 52.57 0.27
CA TYR A 124 13.33 51.96 -0.31
C TYR A 124 13.64 51.21 -1.61
N ALA A 125 14.45 51.85 -2.49
CA ALA A 125 14.88 51.27 -3.75
C ALA A 125 15.71 49.96 -3.54
N GLU A 126 16.60 49.97 -2.53
CA GLU A 126 17.33 48.74 -2.18
C GLU A 126 16.40 47.61 -1.70
N LEU A 127 15.47 47.93 -0.79
CA LEU A 127 14.50 46.94 -0.30
C LEU A 127 13.54 46.49 -1.37
N GLN A 128 13.13 47.38 -2.28
CA GLN A 128 12.29 47.02 -3.42
C GLN A 128 13.00 46.03 -4.35
N HIS A 129 14.27 46.28 -4.64
CA HIS A 129 15.10 45.38 -5.41
C HIS A 129 15.22 44.00 -4.74
N ASP A 130 15.47 43.96 -3.43
CA ASP A 130 15.54 42.72 -2.66
C ASP A 130 14.17 41.98 -2.67
N TYR A 131 13.06 42.72 -2.57
CA TYR A 131 11.70 42.18 -2.61
C TYR A 131 11.36 41.56 -3.98
N GLU A 132 11.74 42.25 -5.07
CA GLU A 132 11.58 41.76 -6.44
C GLU A 132 12.40 40.49 -6.68
N HIS A 133 13.67 40.48 -6.25
CA HIS A 133 14.54 39.31 -6.36
C HIS A 133 14.08 38.11 -5.53
N ALA A 134 13.33 38.36 -4.46
CA ALA A 134 12.75 37.32 -3.61
C ALA A 134 11.39 36.81 -4.11
N ASP A 135 10.91 37.28 -5.29
CA ASP A 135 9.59 36.98 -5.85
C ASP A 135 8.42 37.48 -4.98
N GLY A 136 8.62 38.57 -4.23
CA GLY A 136 7.66 39.07 -3.24
C GLY A 136 6.27 39.38 -3.80
N TYR A 137 6.16 39.84 -5.05
CA TYR A 137 4.89 40.16 -5.69
C TYR A 137 4.03 38.93 -6.04
N THR A 138 4.62 37.75 -6.12
CA THR A 138 3.90 36.50 -6.44
C THR A 138 3.56 35.67 -5.20
N LEU A 139 4.04 36.08 -4.02
CA LEU A 139 3.94 35.34 -2.76
C LEU A 139 2.51 34.90 -2.45
N HIS A 140 1.55 35.82 -2.47
CA HIS A 140 0.15 35.50 -2.17
C HIS A 140 -0.44 34.48 -3.16
N ALA A 141 -0.14 34.62 -4.47
CA ALA A 141 -0.59 33.69 -5.49
C ALA A 141 0.00 32.29 -5.28
N GLU A 142 1.27 32.20 -4.85
CA GLU A 142 1.91 30.92 -4.55
C GLU A 142 1.29 30.25 -3.29
N VAL A 143 0.99 31.04 -2.24
CA VAL A 143 0.28 30.52 -1.06
C VAL A 143 -1.10 30.00 -1.46
N GLU A 144 -1.88 30.79 -2.25
CA GLU A 144 -3.18 30.36 -2.75
C GLU A 144 -3.10 29.07 -3.58
N ARG A 145 -2.12 29.00 -4.50
CA ARG A 145 -1.90 27.83 -5.35
C ARG A 145 -1.61 26.56 -4.53
N VAL A 146 -0.71 26.67 -3.56
CA VAL A 146 -0.33 25.53 -2.74
C VAL A 146 -1.43 25.12 -1.77
N LEU A 147 -2.12 26.08 -1.13
CA LEU A 147 -3.30 25.77 -0.29
C LEU A 147 -4.40 25.06 -1.08
N GLY A 148 -4.74 25.56 -2.26
CA GLY A 148 -5.69 24.90 -3.15
C GLY A 148 -5.23 23.48 -3.53
N GLY A 149 -3.94 23.33 -3.86
CA GLY A 149 -3.34 22.05 -4.24
C GLY A 149 -3.37 20.99 -3.14
N VAL A 150 -3.14 21.38 -1.88
CA VAL A 150 -3.20 20.43 -0.75
C VAL A 150 -4.63 20.22 -0.20
N GLY A 151 -5.65 20.76 -0.90
CA GLY A 151 -7.05 20.47 -0.62
C GLY A 151 -7.75 21.48 0.31
N PHE A 152 -7.29 22.74 0.37
CA PHE A 152 -8.01 23.87 0.98
C PHE A 152 -8.60 24.76 -0.12
N SER A 153 -9.58 24.23 -0.85
CA SER A 153 -10.18 24.92 -2.00
C SER A 153 -11.18 26.01 -1.60
N ASP A 154 -11.76 25.96 -0.40
CA ASP A 154 -12.68 27.00 0.10
C ASP A 154 -11.89 28.13 0.74
N LYS A 155 -11.90 29.29 0.07
CA LYS A 155 -11.22 30.50 0.58
C LYS A 155 -11.77 30.99 1.93
N ASN A 156 -13.01 30.66 2.29
CA ASN A 156 -13.57 31.02 3.59
C ASN A 156 -12.90 30.27 4.75
N GLU A 157 -12.27 29.13 4.47
CA GLU A 157 -11.50 28.40 5.49
C GLU A 157 -10.14 29.05 5.78
N TRP A 158 -9.61 29.89 4.88
CA TRP A 158 -8.26 30.44 5.02
C TRP A 158 -8.11 31.43 6.16
N ASP A 159 -9.18 32.13 6.52
CA ASP A 159 -9.21 33.10 7.64
C ASP A 159 -9.47 32.42 9.00
N ARG A 160 -9.77 31.10 9.01
CA ARG A 160 -10.02 30.35 10.25
C ARG A 160 -8.72 30.09 11.00
N PRO A 161 -8.74 30.15 12.36
CA PRO A 161 -7.59 29.80 13.19
C PRO A 161 -7.13 28.36 12.91
N ILE A 162 -5.81 28.18 12.68
CA ILE A 162 -5.22 26.88 12.32
C ILE A 162 -5.45 25.81 13.40
N HIS A 163 -5.58 26.18 14.66
CA HIS A 163 -5.84 25.26 15.77
C HIS A 163 -7.24 24.64 15.76
N GLU A 164 -8.20 25.21 15.03
CA GLU A 164 -9.55 24.68 14.89
C GLU A 164 -9.67 23.55 13.85
N PHE A 165 -8.61 23.35 13.07
CA PHE A 165 -8.58 22.30 12.05
C PHE A 165 -8.27 20.94 12.65
N SER A 166 -8.76 19.88 12.01
CA SER A 166 -8.43 18.50 12.39
C SER A 166 -6.92 18.23 12.23
N GLY A 167 -6.39 17.22 12.95
CA GLY A 167 -4.98 16.87 12.85
C GLY A 167 -4.50 16.60 11.42
N GLY A 168 -5.31 15.94 10.60
CA GLY A 168 -5.00 15.72 9.19
C GLY A 168 -4.98 17.02 8.36
N GLN A 169 -5.88 17.97 8.64
CA GLN A 169 -5.87 19.29 8.02
C GLN A 169 -4.65 20.11 8.46
N GLN A 170 -4.30 20.06 9.74
CA GLN A 170 -3.09 20.71 10.27
C GLN A 170 -1.83 20.15 9.59
N ASN A 171 -1.73 18.84 9.41
CA ASN A 171 -0.62 18.20 8.69
C ASN A 171 -0.53 18.70 7.24
N ARG A 172 -1.66 18.85 6.54
CA ARG A 172 -1.69 19.42 5.19
C ARG A 172 -1.23 20.88 5.16
N ALA A 173 -1.62 21.68 6.15
CA ALA A 173 -1.17 23.07 6.27
C ALA A 173 0.34 23.15 6.55
N MET A 174 0.86 22.29 7.43
CA MET A 174 2.31 22.20 7.68
C MET A 174 3.07 21.77 6.41
N LEU A 175 2.54 20.83 5.65
CA LEU A 175 3.10 20.43 4.36
C LEU A 175 3.12 21.64 3.40
N ALA A 176 2.02 22.36 3.24
CA ALA A 176 1.94 23.55 2.38
C ALA A 176 3.04 24.58 2.75
N ARG A 177 3.20 24.86 4.03
CA ARG A 177 4.25 25.78 4.53
C ARG A 177 5.65 25.29 4.15
N VAL A 178 5.93 24.00 4.35
CA VAL A 178 7.26 23.43 4.07
C VAL A 178 7.56 23.42 2.57
N LEU A 179 6.59 23.13 1.72
CA LEU A 179 6.75 23.19 0.26
C LEU A 179 7.12 24.59 -0.25
N LEU A 180 6.59 25.64 0.37
CA LEU A 180 6.88 27.04 0.03
C LEU A 180 8.22 27.56 0.59
N THR A 181 8.79 26.86 1.58
CA THR A 181 10.05 27.29 2.19
C THR A 181 11.23 27.04 1.23
N LYS A 182 12.02 28.07 0.94
CA LYS A 182 13.24 27.94 0.12
C LYS A 182 14.33 27.24 0.94
N VAL A 183 14.61 25.96 0.62
CA VAL A 183 15.59 25.12 1.35
C VAL A 183 16.47 24.33 0.40
N ASP A 184 17.66 23.93 0.86
CA ASP A 184 18.59 23.11 0.09
C ASP A 184 18.17 21.64 0.08
N LEU A 185 17.56 21.17 1.18
CA LEU A 185 17.10 19.81 1.36
C LEU A 185 15.69 19.78 1.95
N LEU A 186 14.77 19.12 1.27
CA LEU A 186 13.42 18.88 1.75
C LEU A 186 13.32 17.43 2.27
N LEU A 187 12.90 17.26 3.52
CA LEU A 187 12.66 15.96 4.15
C LEU A 187 11.15 15.73 4.26
N LEU A 188 10.64 14.73 3.55
CA LEU A 188 9.22 14.39 3.51
C LEU A 188 9.01 12.97 4.05
N ASP A 189 8.31 12.86 5.19
CA ASP A 189 7.92 11.57 5.80
C ASP A 189 6.44 11.32 5.55
N GLU A 190 6.13 10.37 4.66
CA GLU A 190 4.77 9.99 4.26
C GLU A 190 3.87 11.20 3.88
N PRO A 191 4.29 12.07 2.94
CA PRO A 191 3.56 13.31 2.64
C PRO A 191 2.22 13.07 1.93
N THR A 192 2.01 11.88 1.37
CA THR A 192 0.75 11.47 0.73
C THR A 192 -0.35 11.13 1.74
N ASN A 193 0.01 10.86 3.00
CA ASN A 193 -0.96 10.60 4.05
C ASN A 193 -1.84 11.86 4.25
N HIS A 194 -3.13 11.67 4.36
CA HIS A 194 -4.13 12.74 4.50
C HIS A 194 -4.41 13.59 3.24
N LEU A 195 -3.71 13.36 2.13
CA LEU A 195 -4.05 13.95 0.83
C LEU A 195 -5.07 13.05 0.12
N ASP A 196 -5.97 13.68 -0.62
CA ASP A 196 -6.79 12.98 -1.60
C ASP A 196 -6.03 12.86 -2.94
N LEU A 197 -6.63 12.19 -3.90
CA LEU A 197 -5.97 11.94 -5.18
C LEU A 197 -5.57 13.22 -5.91
N LYS A 198 -6.39 14.27 -5.86
CA LYS A 198 -6.07 15.59 -6.45
C LYS A 198 -4.87 16.23 -5.73
N GLY A 199 -4.82 16.11 -4.41
CA GLY A 199 -3.69 16.59 -3.60
C GLY A 199 -2.39 15.82 -3.87
N ILE A 200 -2.48 14.51 -4.08
CA ILE A 200 -1.32 13.69 -4.46
C ILE A 200 -0.81 14.08 -5.85
N GLU A 201 -1.70 14.27 -6.84
CA GLU A 201 -1.31 14.73 -8.18
C GLU A 201 -0.63 16.10 -8.15
N PHE A 202 -1.18 17.03 -7.40
CA PHE A 202 -0.54 18.34 -7.19
C PHE A 202 0.86 18.19 -6.58
N LEU A 203 1.03 17.37 -5.56
CA LEU A 203 2.33 17.15 -4.92
C LEU A 203 3.34 16.48 -5.86
N GLU A 204 2.89 15.55 -6.71
CA GLU A 204 3.72 14.94 -7.76
C GLU A 204 4.25 16.01 -8.73
N GLU A 205 3.38 16.86 -9.26
CA GLU A 205 3.74 17.96 -10.17
C GLU A 205 4.69 18.94 -9.49
N PHE A 206 4.39 19.32 -8.25
CA PHE A 206 5.25 20.23 -7.47
C PHE A 206 6.67 19.68 -7.28
N LEU A 207 6.80 18.39 -6.91
CA LEU A 207 8.10 17.76 -6.68
C LEU A 207 8.88 17.49 -7.98
N GLN A 208 8.21 17.27 -9.11
CA GLN A 208 8.85 17.15 -10.42
C GLN A 208 9.51 18.49 -10.83
N ASP A 209 8.86 19.60 -10.54
CA ASP A 209 9.36 20.95 -10.85
C ASP A 209 10.34 21.49 -9.80
N PHE A 210 10.47 20.80 -8.65
CA PHE A 210 11.30 21.26 -7.55
C PHE A 210 12.79 21.17 -7.88
N LYS A 211 13.48 22.33 -7.88
CA LYS A 211 14.89 22.45 -8.26
C LYS A 211 15.88 22.09 -7.14
N GLY A 212 15.41 22.01 -5.91
CA GLY A 212 16.22 21.61 -4.75
C GLY A 212 16.41 20.10 -4.67
N SER A 213 16.93 19.64 -3.55
CA SER A 213 17.06 18.21 -3.26
C SER A 213 16.00 17.77 -2.28
N TYR A 214 15.56 16.54 -2.38
CA TYR A 214 14.70 15.98 -1.34
C TYR A 214 15.02 14.52 -1.01
N LEU A 215 14.73 14.17 0.22
CA LEU A 215 14.70 12.82 0.71
C LEU A 215 13.26 12.49 1.14
N LEU A 216 12.67 11.54 0.45
CA LEU A 216 11.26 11.18 0.55
C LEU A 216 11.11 9.78 1.14
N ILE A 217 10.39 9.66 2.24
CA ILE A 217 9.87 8.38 2.72
C ILE A 217 8.43 8.30 2.26
N SER A 218 8.09 7.27 1.48
CA SER A 218 6.71 6.99 1.10
C SER A 218 6.51 5.50 0.86
N HIS A 219 5.30 5.04 1.10
CA HIS A 219 4.83 3.71 0.76
C HIS A 219 3.94 3.70 -0.50
N ASP A 220 3.68 4.86 -1.09
CA ASP A 220 2.97 4.99 -2.38
C ASP A 220 3.95 4.74 -3.53
N ARG A 221 3.77 3.60 -4.20
CA ARG A 221 4.64 3.15 -5.31
C ARG A 221 4.52 4.06 -6.53
N THR A 222 3.31 4.49 -6.86
CA THR A 222 3.06 5.38 -8.01
C THR A 222 3.69 6.74 -7.76
N PHE A 223 3.55 7.26 -6.56
CA PHE A 223 4.16 8.51 -6.14
C PHE A 223 5.69 8.45 -6.21
N LEU A 224 6.32 7.41 -5.62
CA LEU A 224 7.76 7.19 -5.74
C LEU A 224 8.20 7.05 -7.20
N ASN A 225 7.46 6.29 -8.00
CA ASN A 225 7.82 6.05 -9.39
C ASN A 225 7.87 7.33 -10.24
N ARG A 226 7.02 8.31 -9.91
CA ARG A 226 6.92 9.59 -10.63
C ARG A 226 7.85 10.68 -10.11
N THR A 227 8.20 10.63 -8.83
CA THR A 227 8.91 11.75 -8.18
C THR A 227 10.40 11.50 -7.99
N VAL A 228 10.85 10.25 -7.76
CA VAL A 228 12.26 10.00 -7.43
C VAL A 228 13.07 9.49 -8.60
N SER A 229 14.35 9.85 -8.62
CA SER A 229 15.34 9.40 -9.60
C SER A 229 16.31 8.36 -9.04
N LYS A 230 16.31 8.16 -7.72
CA LYS A 230 17.14 7.21 -6.98
C LYS A 230 16.35 6.65 -5.80
N ILE A 231 16.48 5.35 -5.54
CA ILE A 231 15.94 4.69 -4.35
C ILE A 231 17.09 4.26 -3.44
N VAL A 232 16.93 4.47 -2.16
CA VAL A 232 17.83 3.97 -1.11
C VAL A 232 17.02 3.05 -0.21
N GLU A 233 17.40 1.76 -0.19
CA GLU A 233 16.75 0.75 0.65
C GLU A 233 17.48 0.63 1.98
N LEU A 234 16.75 0.78 3.09
CA LEU A 234 17.24 0.47 4.42
C LEU A 234 16.81 -0.95 4.81
N ALA A 235 17.78 -1.87 4.78
CA ALA A 235 17.58 -3.26 5.13
C ALA A 235 18.68 -3.75 6.09
N HIS A 236 18.30 -4.45 7.17
CA HIS A 236 19.21 -5.02 8.20
C HIS A 236 20.20 -3.99 8.78
N GLY A 237 19.78 -2.73 8.87
CA GLY A 237 20.61 -1.62 9.38
C GLY A 237 21.65 -1.09 8.39
N LYS A 238 21.60 -1.49 7.12
CA LYS A 238 22.49 -1.04 6.04
C LYS A 238 21.69 -0.32 4.97
N LEU A 239 22.31 0.66 4.31
CA LEU A 239 21.74 1.35 3.15
C LEU A 239 22.28 0.77 1.84
N VAL A 240 21.39 0.57 0.89
CA VAL A 240 21.71 0.12 -0.46
C VAL A 240 21.09 1.07 -1.47
N GLU A 241 21.91 1.61 -2.37
CA GLU A 241 21.45 2.52 -3.41
C GLU A 241 21.08 1.77 -4.69
N TYR A 242 19.99 2.23 -5.31
CA TYR A 242 19.53 1.78 -6.62
C TYR A 242 19.25 3.01 -7.48
N ALA A 243 19.90 3.10 -8.62
CA ALA A 243 19.66 4.16 -9.58
C ALA A 243 18.37 3.89 -10.38
N GLY A 244 17.53 4.90 -10.50
CA GLY A 244 16.26 4.84 -11.21
C GLY A 244 15.06 5.04 -10.30
N ASN A 245 13.88 4.94 -10.90
CA ASN A 245 12.59 5.04 -10.23
C ASN A 245 12.23 3.74 -9.47
N TYR A 246 11.02 3.70 -8.90
CA TYR A 246 10.59 2.57 -8.09
C TYR A 246 10.49 1.24 -8.88
N GLU A 247 10.01 1.26 -10.13
CA GLU A 247 9.96 0.06 -10.98
C GLU A 247 11.35 -0.51 -11.26
N LYS A 248 12.32 0.37 -11.57
CA LYS A 248 13.70 -0.04 -11.79
C LYS A 248 14.36 -0.59 -10.53
N PHE A 249 14.03 -0.01 -9.37
CA PHE A 249 14.44 -0.53 -8.07
C PHE A 249 13.97 -1.98 -7.85
N LEU A 250 12.69 -2.28 -8.12
CA LEU A 250 12.16 -3.64 -7.97
C LEU A 250 12.93 -4.65 -8.82
N GLN A 251 13.23 -4.30 -10.09
CA GLN A 251 14.01 -5.17 -10.97
C GLN A 251 15.43 -5.43 -10.43
N LEU A 252 16.14 -4.35 -10.09
CA LEU A 252 17.53 -4.44 -9.60
C LEU A 252 17.60 -5.15 -8.25
N ARG A 253 16.59 -4.95 -7.39
CA ARG A 253 16.48 -5.66 -6.11
C ARG A 253 16.27 -7.15 -6.33
N ALA A 254 15.36 -7.55 -7.21
CA ALA A 254 15.11 -8.95 -7.54
C ALA A 254 16.38 -9.64 -8.09
N GLU A 255 17.08 -9.02 -9.03
CA GLU A 255 18.37 -9.53 -9.58
C GLU A 255 19.42 -9.69 -8.46
N ARG A 256 19.51 -8.71 -7.56
CA ARG A 256 20.43 -8.77 -6.42
C ARG A 256 20.09 -9.90 -5.46
N MET A 257 18.81 -10.07 -5.11
CA MET A 257 18.34 -11.12 -4.20
C MET A 257 18.59 -12.51 -4.80
N GLU A 258 18.32 -12.69 -6.10
CA GLU A 258 18.63 -13.94 -6.81
C GLU A 258 20.12 -14.26 -6.78
N LYS A 259 20.96 -13.25 -7.02
CA LYS A 259 22.41 -13.43 -6.92
C LYS A 259 22.86 -13.81 -5.51
N MET A 260 22.35 -13.12 -4.48
CA MET A 260 22.68 -13.43 -3.10
C MET A 260 22.23 -14.85 -2.71
N ALA A 261 21.07 -15.30 -3.17
CA ALA A 261 20.58 -16.65 -2.94
C ALA A 261 21.52 -17.70 -3.56
N LYS A 262 21.91 -17.51 -4.82
CA LYS A 262 22.88 -18.39 -5.51
C LYS A 262 24.26 -18.41 -4.83
N ASP A 263 24.74 -17.25 -4.37
CA ASP A 263 26.03 -17.16 -3.68
C ASP A 263 25.97 -17.85 -2.31
N TYR A 264 24.85 -17.73 -1.58
CA TYR A 264 24.60 -18.42 -0.32
C TYR A 264 24.54 -19.94 -0.53
N GLU A 265 23.77 -20.44 -1.49
CA GLU A 265 23.67 -21.87 -1.80
C GLU A 265 25.04 -22.44 -2.14
N ARG A 266 25.81 -21.79 -3.00
CA ARG A 266 27.17 -22.20 -3.37
C ARG A 266 28.10 -22.25 -2.16
N GLN A 267 27.99 -21.26 -1.24
CA GLN A 267 28.80 -21.26 -0.03
C GLN A 267 28.39 -22.41 0.90
N GLN A 268 27.10 -22.69 1.08
CA GLN A 268 26.60 -23.79 1.91
C GLN A 268 27.03 -25.15 1.35
N GLU A 269 26.95 -25.36 0.04
CA GLU A 269 27.45 -26.55 -0.62
C GLU A 269 28.96 -26.76 -0.35
N MET A 270 29.75 -25.70 -0.53
CA MET A 270 31.21 -25.76 -0.27
C MET A 270 31.51 -26.03 1.20
N ILE A 271 30.76 -25.46 2.14
CA ILE A 271 30.89 -25.73 3.58
C ILE A 271 30.55 -27.18 3.86
N ALA A 272 29.44 -27.71 3.35
CA ALA A 272 28.99 -29.07 3.54
C ALA A 272 30.01 -30.10 2.98
N GLU A 273 30.50 -29.90 1.75
CA GLU A 273 31.53 -30.75 1.15
C GLU A 273 32.82 -30.73 1.95
N THR A 274 33.23 -29.55 2.43
CA THR A 274 34.44 -29.39 3.21
C THR A 274 34.31 -30.06 4.58
N GLN A 275 33.17 -29.94 5.24
CA GLN A 275 32.86 -30.63 6.49
C GLN A 275 32.85 -32.14 6.32
N ASP A 276 32.25 -32.66 5.25
CA ASP A 276 32.25 -34.07 4.91
C ASP A 276 33.66 -34.59 4.64
N PHE A 277 34.48 -33.84 3.93
CA PHE A 277 35.89 -34.21 3.74
C PHE A 277 36.64 -34.27 5.07
N ILE A 278 36.45 -33.30 5.95
CA ILE A 278 37.08 -33.28 7.28
C ILE A 278 36.62 -34.48 8.08
N ARG A 279 35.31 -34.80 8.13
CA ARG A 279 34.74 -35.92 8.88
C ARG A 279 35.32 -37.25 8.43
N ARG A 280 35.50 -37.48 7.13
CA ARG A 280 36.04 -38.72 6.56
C ARG A 280 37.54 -38.87 6.73
N ASN A 281 38.31 -37.80 6.87
CA ASN A 281 39.76 -37.82 6.82
C ASN A 281 40.47 -37.37 8.10
N ILE A 282 39.74 -36.99 9.16
CA ILE A 282 40.32 -36.42 10.38
C ILE A 282 41.16 -37.45 11.16
N ALA A 283 40.81 -38.73 11.08
CA ALA A 283 41.50 -39.87 11.74
C ALA A 283 42.34 -40.75 10.77
N GLY A 284 42.50 -40.32 9.48
CA GLY A 284 43.13 -41.12 8.42
C GLY A 284 44.45 -40.53 7.89
N GLN A 285 44.94 -41.09 6.78
CA GLN A 285 46.21 -40.69 6.14
C GLN A 285 46.24 -39.19 5.68
N LYS A 286 45.07 -38.56 5.48
CA LYS A 286 44.94 -37.15 5.03
C LYS A 286 44.67 -36.16 6.18
N THR A 287 45.02 -36.51 7.42
CA THR A 287 44.76 -35.68 8.63
C THR A 287 45.33 -34.26 8.52
N LYS A 288 46.50 -34.06 7.90
CA LYS A 288 47.09 -32.71 7.67
C LYS A 288 46.20 -31.86 6.79
N GLN A 289 45.65 -32.42 5.71
CA GLN A 289 44.74 -31.73 4.79
C GLN A 289 43.39 -31.43 5.47
N ALA A 290 42.86 -32.37 6.26
CA ALA A 290 41.64 -32.15 7.02
C ALA A 290 41.80 -31.02 8.06
N LYS A 291 42.92 -30.94 8.78
CA LYS A 291 43.25 -29.84 9.69
C LYS A 291 43.40 -28.48 8.98
N SER A 292 44.03 -28.50 7.79
CA SER A 292 44.16 -27.27 6.98
C SER A 292 42.79 -26.75 6.49
N ARG A 293 41.94 -27.66 5.99
CA ARG A 293 40.56 -27.29 5.55
C ARG A 293 39.68 -26.82 6.72
N ARG A 294 39.85 -27.40 7.91
CA ARG A 294 39.15 -26.93 9.11
C ARG A 294 39.54 -25.48 9.44
N LYS A 295 40.84 -25.15 9.44
CA LYS A 295 41.31 -23.78 9.65
C LYS A 295 40.82 -22.80 8.56
N MET A 296 40.59 -23.31 7.36
CA MET A 296 40.02 -22.51 6.27
C MET A 296 38.51 -22.24 6.52
N LEU A 297 37.76 -23.27 6.95
CA LEU A 297 36.35 -23.15 7.35
C LEU A 297 36.17 -22.15 8.51
N ASP A 298 37.03 -22.25 9.54
CA ASP A 298 37.00 -21.35 10.71
C ASP A 298 37.27 -19.85 10.36
N LYS A 299 37.71 -19.56 9.14
CA LYS A 299 37.98 -18.22 8.62
C LYS A 299 36.99 -17.72 7.59
N ILE A 300 36.05 -18.57 7.20
CA ILE A 300 35.02 -18.18 6.24
C ILE A 300 33.96 -17.37 6.99
N ASP A 301 33.74 -16.13 6.55
CA ASP A 301 32.57 -15.36 6.98
C ASP A 301 31.34 -15.99 6.32
N GLU A 302 30.47 -16.56 7.12
CA GLU A 302 29.23 -17.16 6.62
C GLU A 302 28.32 -16.04 6.09
N LEU A 303 27.86 -16.22 4.85
CA LEU A 303 26.88 -15.33 4.27
C LEU A 303 25.56 -15.49 5.03
N GLU A 304 24.95 -14.37 5.35
CA GLU A 304 23.59 -14.38 5.92
C GLU A 304 22.62 -14.96 4.86
N ARG A 305 21.73 -15.83 5.32
CA ARG A 305 20.68 -16.35 4.44
C ARG A 305 19.86 -15.19 3.92
N PRO A 306 19.77 -14.97 2.59
CA PRO A 306 18.90 -13.93 2.07
C PRO A 306 17.47 -14.24 2.52
N GLU A 307 16.81 -13.24 3.13
CA GLU A 307 15.38 -13.35 3.38
C GLU A 307 14.69 -13.34 2.04
N THR A 308 14.23 -14.49 1.59
CA THR A 308 13.35 -14.59 0.43
C THR A 308 12.00 -13.98 0.82
N ASP A 309 11.40 -13.21 -0.09
CA ASP A 309 10.04 -12.66 0.08
C ASP A 309 8.98 -13.77 0.32
N GLU A 310 9.33 -15.03 0.11
CA GLU A 310 8.53 -16.22 0.44
C GLU A 310 8.23 -16.40 1.95
N THR A 311 9.01 -15.75 2.84
CA THR A 311 8.66 -15.61 4.26
C THR A 311 7.58 -14.57 4.51
N LEU A 312 7.23 -13.75 3.50
CA LEU A 312 6.04 -12.93 3.53
C LEU A 312 4.83 -13.85 3.39
N ALA A 313 4.09 -13.89 4.43
CA ALA A 313 2.94 -14.73 4.60
C ALA A 313 2.01 -14.72 3.40
N LYS A 314 1.83 -15.84 2.77
CA LYS A 314 0.65 -16.07 1.93
C LYS A 314 -0.57 -15.98 2.83
N PHE A 315 -1.27 -14.87 2.75
CA PHE A 315 -2.55 -14.71 3.40
C PHE A 315 -3.57 -15.52 2.60
N ASN A 316 -4.08 -16.60 3.14
CA ASN A 316 -5.26 -17.26 2.58
C ASN A 316 -6.48 -16.62 3.23
N LEU A 317 -7.21 -15.81 2.48
CA LEU A 317 -8.56 -15.37 2.82
C LEU A 317 -9.53 -16.49 2.38
N ASP A 318 -9.72 -17.46 3.26
CA ASP A 318 -10.86 -18.35 3.05
C ASP A 318 -12.14 -17.55 3.29
N GLY A 319 -12.92 -17.34 2.23
CA GLY A 319 -14.16 -16.54 2.26
C GLY A 319 -15.29 -17.13 3.13
N GLY A 320 -14.95 -17.96 4.12
CA GLY A 320 -15.92 -18.58 5.04
C GLY A 320 -17.02 -19.36 4.30
N ALA A 321 -18.19 -19.48 4.92
CA ALA A 321 -19.35 -20.12 4.31
C ALA A 321 -19.80 -19.35 3.05
N ARG A 322 -20.07 -20.06 1.96
CA ARG A 322 -20.48 -19.47 0.68
C ARG A 322 -21.75 -18.62 0.83
N SER A 323 -21.67 -17.31 0.52
CA SER A 323 -22.83 -16.41 0.50
C SER A 323 -23.77 -16.70 -0.67
N GLY A 324 -24.99 -16.15 -0.61
CA GLY A 324 -25.90 -16.12 -1.75
C GLY A 324 -25.32 -15.37 -2.97
N ALA A 325 -26.02 -15.39 -4.09
CA ALA A 325 -25.60 -14.68 -5.31
C ALA A 325 -25.53 -13.15 -5.14
N ILE A 326 -26.42 -12.59 -4.33
CA ILE A 326 -26.43 -11.16 -3.96
C ILE A 326 -25.79 -11.04 -2.59
N ALA A 327 -24.76 -10.20 -2.47
CA ALA A 327 -24.10 -9.91 -1.19
C ALA A 327 -24.77 -8.74 -0.47
N LEU A 328 -25.03 -7.64 -1.18
CA LEU A 328 -25.63 -6.42 -0.61
C LEU A 328 -26.55 -5.76 -1.63
N THR A 329 -27.67 -5.22 -1.14
CA THR A 329 -28.55 -4.33 -1.92
C THR A 329 -28.78 -3.05 -1.15
N ALA A 330 -28.41 -1.93 -1.74
CA ALA A 330 -28.73 -0.58 -1.30
C ALA A 330 -29.86 -0.03 -2.19
N ASP A 331 -30.98 0.36 -1.61
CA ASP A 331 -32.13 0.92 -2.36
C ASP A 331 -32.39 2.36 -1.92
N ARG A 332 -32.26 3.30 -2.87
CA ARG A 332 -32.48 4.75 -2.69
C ARG A 332 -31.89 5.30 -1.40
N LEU A 333 -30.65 4.91 -1.16
CA LEU A 333 -29.94 5.16 0.09
C LEU A 333 -29.58 6.65 0.19
N LYS A 334 -30.04 7.30 1.25
CA LYS A 334 -29.58 8.62 1.66
C LYS A 334 -28.65 8.49 2.85
N VAL A 335 -27.41 8.96 2.69
CA VAL A 335 -26.33 8.76 3.64
C VAL A 335 -25.89 10.09 4.22
N GLY A 336 -25.63 10.13 5.52
CA GLY A 336 -25.12 11.31 6.21
C GLY A 336 -25.41 11.28 7.70
N TYR A 337 -25.23 12.44 8.30
CA TYR A 337 -25.56 12.71 9.70
C TYR A 337 -26.80 13.61 9.76
N PRO A 338 -27.53 13.69 10.90
CA PRO A 338 -28.76 14.48 10.98
C PRO A 338 -28.63 15.94 10.53
N ALA A 339 -27.41 16.53 10.70
CA ALA A 339 -27.13 17.92 10.32
C ALA A 339 -26.54 18.08 8.90
N LYS A 340 -26.06 17.01 8.27
CA LYS A 340 -25.36 17.09 6.96
C LYS A 340 -25.58 15.82 6.16
N THR A 341 -26.30 15.93 5.06
CA THR A 341 -26.38 14.86 4.04
C THR A 341 -25.09 14.82 3.24
N VAL A 342 -24.61 13.62 2.97
CA VAL A 342 -23.35 13.37 2.25
C VAL A 342 -23.63 12.75 0.88
N VAL A 343 -24.59 11.82 0.79
CA VAL A 343 -25.09 11.26 -0.47
C VAL A 343 -26.60 11.33 -0.46
N GLU A 344 -27.18 11.99 -1.48
CA GLU A 344 -28.64 12.26 -1.53
C GLU A 344 -29.46 11.04 -1.92
N SER A 345 -29.06 10.30 -2.93
CA SER A 345 -29.77 9.10 -3.39
C SER A 345 -28.81 8.16 -4.11
N PHE A 346 -28.67 6.94 -3.60
CA PHE A 346 -27.79 5.94 -4.16
C PHE A 346 -28.45 4.58 -4.15
N SER A 347 -28.40 3.87 -5.28
CA SER A 347 -28.88 2.50 -5.37
C SER A 347 -27.79 1.63 -5.98
N LEU A 348 -27.50 0.50 -5.35
CA LEU A 348 -26.47 -0.44 -5.80
C LEU A 348 -26.84 -1.86 -5.37
N GLN A 349 -26.61 -2.82 -6.26
CA GLN A 349 -26.69 -4.24 -5.94
C GLN A 349 -25.32 -4.87 -6.19
N ILE A 350 -24.72 -5.42 -5.15
CA ILE A 350 -23.41 -6.06 -5.18
C ILE A 350 -23.61 -7.57 -5.16
N ARG A 351 -22.97 -8.24 -6.10
CA ARG A 351 -22.99 -9.70 -6.20
C ARG A 351 -21.74 -10.29 -5.54
N ARG A 352 -21.80 -11.56 -5.20
CA ARG A 352 -20.63 -12.30 -4.73
C ARG A 352 -19.54 -12.30 -5.80
N GLY A 353 -18.30 -12.04 -5.37
CA GLY A 353 -17.11 -11.94 -6.22
C GLY A 353 -16.92 -10.58 -6.87
N GLU A 354 -17.91 -9.68 -6.83
CA GLU A 354 -17.73 -8.32 -7.33
C GLU A 354 -16.87 -7.47 -6.39
N ARG A 355 -16.06 -6.59 -6.97
CA ARG A 355 -15.06 -5.79 -6.28
C ARG A 355 -15.23 -4.32 -6.64
N TYR A 356 -15.42 -3.49 -5.62
CA TYR A 356 -15.67 -2.06 -5.76
C TYR A 356 -14.64 -1.24 -5.00
N ALA A 357 -14.11 -0.17 -5.61
CA ALA A 357 -13.39 0.89 -4.90
C ALA A 357 -14.29 2.11 -4.76
N ILE A 358 -14.30 2.73 -3.58
CA ILE A 358 -14.98 4.01 -3.33
C ILE A 358 -13.93 5.12 -3.37
N MET A 359 -14.13 6.11 -4.23
CA MET A 359 -13.21 7.22 -4.46
C MET A 359 -13.93 8.56 -4.35
N GLY A 360 -13.16 9.63 -4.21
CA GLY A 360 -13.67 11.00 -4.15
C GLY A 360 -12.82 11.90 -3.25
N PRO A 361 -13.08 13.21 -3.22
CA PRO A 361 -12.36 14.17 -2.39
C PRO A 361 -12.45 13.84 -0.89
N ASN A 362 -11.54 14.40 -0.10
CA ASN A 362 -11.61 14.28 1.35
C ASN A 362 -12.87 14.99 1.88
N GLY A 363 -13.60 14.32 2.77
CA GLY A 363 -14.87 14.83 3.32
C GLY A 363 -16.09 14.63 2.42
N SER A 364 -15.98 14.01 1.24
CA SER A 364 -17.11 13.67 0.35
C SER A 364 -18.04 12.60 0.92
N GLY A 365 -17.60 11.87 1.96
CA GLY A 365 -18.42 10.87 2.66
C GLY A 365 -18.15 9.41 2.31
N LYS A 366 -17.02 9.10 1.72
CA LYS A 366 -16.57 7.73 1.41
C LYS A 366 -16.70 6.78 2.60
N SER A 367 -16.06 7.12 3.71
CA SER A 367 -16.12 6.32 4.95
C SER A 367 -17.52 6.26 5.55
N THR A 368 -18.32 7.34 5.40
CA THR A 368 -19.70 7.35 5.89
C THR A 368 -20.58 6.37 5.08
N LEU A 369 -20.39 6.34 3.75
CA LEU A 369 -21.07 5.38 2.88
C LEU A 369 -20.65 3.95 3.23
N LEU A 370 -19.35 3.69 3.41
CA LEU A 370 -18.83 2.38 3.80
C LEU A 370 -19.35 1.94 5.17
N LYS A 371 -19.38 2.84 6.16
CA LYS A 371 -19.95 2.59 7.50
C LYS A 371 -21.46 2.30 7.45
N THR A 372 -22.17 2.93 6.52
CA THR A 372 -23.59 2.63 6.28
C THR A 372 -23.76 1.24 5.68
N PHE A 373 -22.91 0.84 4.74
CA PHE A 373 -22.87 -0.53 4.20
C PHE A 373 -22.50 -1.57 5.27
N ALA A 374 -21.67 -1.21 6.23
CA ALA A 374 -21.32 -2.06 7.38
C ALA A 374 -22.41 -2.13 8.47
N GLY A 375 -23.51 -1.37 8.33
CA GLY A 375 -24.56 -1.26 9.36
C GLY A 375 -24.13 -0.52 10.64
N ARG A 376 -22.98 0.19 10.62
CA ARG A 376 -22.46 0.97 11.75
C ARG A 376 -23.16 2.33 11.89
N ILE A 377 -23.63 2.88 10.79
CA ILE A 377 -24.40 4.13 10.73
C ILE A 377 -25.73 3.82 10.03
N PRO A 378 -26.89 4.16 10.65
CA PRO A 378 -28.17 3.97 9.98
C PRO A 378 -28.31 4.98 8.83
N PRO A 379 -28.90 4.59 7.69
CA PRO A 379 -29.18 5.52 6.60
C PRO A 379 -30.23 6.56 7.03
N LEU A 380 -30.12 7.78 6.48
CA LEU A 380 -31.13 8.84 6.69
C LEU A 380 -32.45 8.50 5.96
N ALA A 381 -32.38 7.82 4.82
CA ALA A 381 -33.52 7.28 4.07
C ALA A 381 -33.05 6.10 3.20
N GLY A 382 -34.00 5.29 2.71
CA GLY A 382 -33.71 4.07 1.98
C GLY A 382 -33.37 2.91 2.89
N SER A 383 -32.78 1.84 2.32
CA SER A 383 -32.43 0.63 3.08
C SER A 383 -31.20 -0.07 2.53
N VAL A 384 -30.45 -0.73 3.43
CA VAL A 384 -29.38 -1.66 3.11
C VAL A 384 -29.84 -3.06 3.54
N THR A 385 -29.82 -4.01 2.60
CA THR A 385 -30.19 -5.40 2.88
C THR A 385 -29.05 -6.32 2.47
N TYR A 386 -28.71 -7.29 3.32
CA TYR A 386 -27.70 -8.30 3.02
C TYR A 386 -28.35 -9.56 2.45
N GLY A 387 -27.63 -10.20 1.57
CA GLY A 387 -28.04 -11.49 1.00
C GLY A 387 -28.00 -12.63 2.03
N ALA A 388 -28.46 -13.81 1.62
CA ALA A 388 -28.44 -14.99 2.47
C ALA A 388 -27.00 -15.39 2.84
N ASN A 389 -26.78 -15.75 4.11
CA ASN A 389 -25.48 -16.18 4.66
C ASN A 389 -24.33 -15.18 4.46
N VAL A 390 -24.62 -13.88 4.34
CA VAL A 390 -23.57 -12.84 4.27
C VAL A 390 -22.98 -12.61 5.65
N GLN A 391 -21.66 -12.71 5.75
CA GLN A 391 -20.84 -12.36 6.91
C GLN A 391 -19.95 -11.19 6.53
N VAL A 392 -20.18 -10.04 7.17
CA VAL A 392 -19.46 -8.80 6.88
C VAL A 392 -18.22 -8.70 7.75
N GLY A 393 -17.04 -8.65 7.12
CA GLY A 393 -15.79 -8.20 7.73
C GLY A 393 -15.61 -6.71 7.48
N TYR A 394 -15.46 -5.90 8.54
CA TYR A 394 -15.28 -4.45 8.42
C TYR A 394 -13.97 -4.00 9.08
N TYR A 395 -13.11 -3.34 8.28
CA TYR A 395 -11.88 -2.71 8.74
C TYR A 395 -12.08 -1.20 8.87
N ASP A 396 -11.92 -0.67 10.09
CA ASP A 396 -12.06 0.76 10.39
C ASP A 396 -10.69 1.44 10.44
N GLN A 397 -10.53 2.54 9.74
CA GLN A 397 -9.36 3.39 9.79
C GLN A 397 -8.98 3.83 11.22
N THR A 398 -9.96 4.00 12.12
CA THR A 398 -9.72 4.46 13.50
C THR A 398 -9.19 3.37 14.43
N LEU A 399 -9.13 2.10 13.98
CA LEU A 399 -8.65 0.95 14.76
C LEU A 399 -9.38 0.77 16.11
N GLY A 400 -10.62 1.27 16.20
CA GLY A 400 -11.42 1.29 17.44
C GLY A 400 -11.83 -0.08 17.97
N ASP A 401 -11.72 -1.14 17.15
CA ASP A 401 -12.09 -2.51 17.51
C ASP A 401 -10.98 -3.27 18.27
N LEU A 402 -9.82 -2.65 18.52
CA LEU A 402 -8.74 -3.24 19.31
C LEU A 402 -8.88 -2.87 20.79
N LYS A 403 -8.71 -3.85 21.67
CA LYS A 403 -8.77 -3.65 23.14
C LYS A 403 -7.45 -3.01 23.62
N PRO A 404 -7.43 -1.77 24.15
CA PRO A 404 -6.19 -1.07 24.50
C PRO A 404 -5.32 -1.79 25.54
N THR A 405 -5.93 -2.60 26.40
CA THR A 405 -5.29 -3.32 27.51
C THR A 405 -4.97 -4.78 27.17
N GLY A 406 -5.48 -5.30 26.05
CA GLY A 406 -5.23 -6.66 25.57
C GLY A 406 -3.79 -6.84 25.06
N ARG A 407 -3.28 -8.07 25.06
CA ARG A 407 -2.04 -8.42 24.37
C ARG A 407 -2.34 -8.67 22.88
N VAL A 408 -1.34 -8.53 22.03
CA VAL A 408 -1.45 -8.82 20.59
C VAL A 408 -2.05 -10.21 20.35
N ILE A 409 -1.54 -11.23 21.04
CA ILE A 409 -2.01 -12.60 20.89
C ILE A 409 -3.48 -12.76 21.32
N ASP A 410 -3.91 -12.08 22.38
CA ASP A 410 -5.26 -12.20 22.91
C ASP A 410 -6.31 -11.65 21.93
N GLU A 411 -5.95 -10.64 21.11
CA GLU A 411 -6.85 -10.05 20.10
C GLU A 411 -7.29 -11.04 19.03
N VAL A 412 -6.46 -12.05 18.75
CA VAL A 412 -6.76 -13.12 17.79
C VAL A 412 -7.25 -14.37 18.50
N TRP A 413 -6.64 -14.74 19.62
CA TRP A 413 -7.00 -15.96 20.37
C TRP A 413 -8.41 -15.90 20.97
N ASP A 414 -8.88 -14.71 21.39
CA ASP A 414 -10.24 -14.50 21.87
C ASP A 414 -11.33 -14.78 20.81
N LEU A 415 -10.96 -14.83 19.53
CA LEU A 415 -11.89 -15.10 18.42
C LEU A 415 -12.15 -16.59 18.23
N ASP A 416 -11.15 -17.44 18.54
CA ASP A 416 -11.28 -18.88 18.45
C ASP A 416 -10.38 -19.57 19.49
N HIS A 417 -10.98 -19.97 20.61
CA HIS A 417 -10.29 -20.67 21.69
C HIS A 417 -9.98 -22.14 21.38
N THR A 418 -10.32 -22.65 20.19
CA THR A 418 -9.97 -24.03 19.79
C THR A 418 -8.53 -24.14 19.32
N GLN A 419 -7.91 -23.02 18.92
CA GLN A 419 -6.54 -22.96 18.44
C GLN A 419 -5.52 -23.00 19.59
N THR A 420 -4.37 -23.59 19.32
CA THR A 420 -3.25 -23.57 20.27
C THR A 420 -2.49 -22.23 20.21
N GLU A 421 -1.77 -21.90 21.28
CA GLU A 421 -0.92 -20.71 21.32
C GLU A 421 0.09 -20.69 20.16
N GLU A 422 0.64 -21.84 19.79
CA GLU A 422 1.63 -21.99 18.72
C GLU A 422 1.02 -21.67 17.34
N GLU A 423 -0.21 -22.09 17.07
CA GLU A 423 -0.93 -21.81 15.84
C GLU A 423 -1.24 -20.31 15.71
N VAL A 424 -1.73 -19.67 16.79
CA VAL A 424 -1.99 -18.24 16.81
C VAL A 424 -0.69 -17.43 16.65
N ARG A 425 0.41 -17.85 17.29
CA ARG A 425 1.72 -17.20 17.09
C ARG A 425 2.23 -17.35 15.66
N SER A 426 2.08 -18.54 15.07
CA SER A 426 2.43 -18.80 13.68
C SER A 426 1.59 -17.96 12.72
N TYR A 427 0.29 -17.77 13.03
CA TYR A 427 -0.59 -16.88 12.28
C TYR A 427 -0.13 -15.42 12.40
N LEU A 428 0.10 -14.92 13.62
CA LEU A 428 0.54 -13.54 13.87
C LEU A 428 1.94 -13.22 13.30
N ALA A 429 2.82 -14.22 13.21
CA ALA A 429 4.12 -14.07 12.56
C ALA A 429 3.98 -13.64 11.09
N ARG A 430 2.91 -14.05 10.42
CA ARG A 430 2.56 -13.62 9.06
C ARG A 430 2.33 -12.09 8.96
N PHE A 431 1.92 -11.45 10.03
CA PHE A 431 1.74 -10.00 10.15
C PHE A 431 2.93 -9.31 10.81
N SER A 432 4.11 -9.96 10.78
CA SER A 432 5.36 -9.46 11.38
C SER A 432 5.32 -9.29 12.90
N PHE A 433 4.48 -10.05 13.62
CA PHE A 433 4.54 -10.17 15.07
C PHE A 433 5.32 -11.44 15.43
N VAL A 434 6.59 -11.30 15.73
CA VAL A 434 7.50 -12.44 16.00
C VAL A 434 8.08 -12.38 17.41
N GLY A 435 8.44 -13.54 17.97
CA GLY A 435 9.07 -13.61 19.29
C GLY A 435 8.19 -13.04 20.40
N ASP A 436 8.71 -12.04 21.12
CA ASP A 436 8.03 -11.41 22.26
C ASP A 436 7.02 -10.34 21.85
N ASP A 437 6.98 -9.93 20.58
CA ASP A 437 6.05 -8.92 20.09
C ASP A 437 4.58 -9.33 20.28
N VAL A 438 4.29 -10.63 20.22
CA VAL A 438 2.93 -11.17 20.41
C VAL A 438 2.40 -10.96 21.84
N PHE A 439 3.29 -10.71 22.81
CA PHE A 439 2.91 -10.45 24.21
C PHE A 439 2.84 -8.98 24.58
N LYS A 440 3.25 -8.07 23.67
CA LYS A 440 3.09 -6.61 23.86
C LYS A 440 1.63 -6.25 24.06
N LYS A 441 1.39 -5.22 24.86
CA LYS A 441 0.04 -4.66 24.99
C LYS A 441 -0.31 -3.83 23.77
N THR A 442 -1.54 -3.90 23.32
CA THR A 442 -2.04 -3.17 22.15
C THR A 442 -1.78 -1.66 22.22
N ARG A 443 -1.82 -1.08 23.43
CA ARG A 443 -1.51 0.35 23.64
C ARG A 443 -0.03 0.70 23.37
N GLU A 444 0.87 -0.26 23.48
CA GLU A 444 2.33 -0.09 23.32
C GLU A 444 2.75 -0.16 21.85
N LEU A 445 1.83 -0.58 20.99
CA LEU A 445 2.04 -0.69 19.56
C LEU A 445 2.00 0.68 18.89
N SER A 446 2.87 0.86 17.90
CA SER A 446 2.81 1.98 16.95
C SER A 446 1.52 1.93 16.12
N GLY A 447 1.19 3.02 15.42
CA GLY A 447 0.02 3.08 14.52
C GLY A 447 0.05 1.98 13.44
N GLY A 448 1.20 1.76 12.83
CA GLY A 448 1.38 0.71 11.83
C GLY A 448 1.25 -0.71 12.38
N GLU A 449 1.77 -0.97 13.58
CA GLU A 449 1.59 -2.27 14.25
C GLU A 449 0.11 -2.52 14.61
N LYS A 450 -0.59 -1.49 15.09
CA LYS A 450 -2.03 -1.58 15.34
C LYS A 450 -2.82 -1.88 14.05
N GLY A 451 -2.46 -1.22 12.94
CA GLY A 451 -3.07 -1.48 11.63
C GLY A 451 -2.89 -2.94 11.19
N ARG A 452 -1.66 -3.47 11.29
CA ARG A 452 -1.38 -4.89 10.98
C ARG A 452 -2.15 -5.85 11.89
N LEU A 453 -2.26 -5.54 13.19
CA LEU A 453 -3.02 -6.37 14.12
C LEU A 453 -4.53 -6.36 13.81
N ALA A 454 -5.11 -5.20 13.52
CA ALA A 454 -6.50 -5.08 13.12
C ALA A 454 -6.78 -5.84 11.83
N LEU A 455 -5.86 -5.76 10.87
CA LEU A 455 -5.94 -6.52 9.62
C LEU A 455 -5.87 -8.03 9.89
N ALA A 456 -4.92 -8.48 10.72
CA ALA A 456 -4.82 -9.87 11.15
C ALA A 456 -6.12 -10.36 11.77
N LYS A 457 -6.71 -9.56 12.68
CA LYS A 457 -7.97 -9.89 13.35
C LYS A 457 -9.12 -10.10 12.37
N ILE A 458 -9.29 -9.20 11.39
CA ILE A 458 -10.37 -9.28 10.40
C ILE A 458 -10.16 -10.46 9.45
N MET A 459 -8.92 -10.67 9.01
CA MET A 459 -8.57 -11.81 8.16
C MET A 459 -8.75 -13.16 8.87
N TYR A 460 -8.59 -13.17 10.21
CA TYR A 460 -8.82 -14.37 11.00
C TYR A 460 -10.30 -14.71 11.16
N VAL A 461 -11.12 -13.68 11.46
CA VAL A 461 -12.59 -13.87 11.56
C VAL A 461 -13.16 -14.40 10.25
N GLY A 462 -12.52 -14.01 9.15
CA GLY A 462 -13.03 -14.30 7.83
C GLY A 462 -14.35 -13.54 7.58
N GLY A 463 -14.81 -13.60 6.37
CA GLY A 463 -16.07 -13.00 5.94
C GLY A 463 -16.20 -13.24 4.47
N ASN A 464 -17.43 -13.41 3.97
CA ASN A 464 -17.66 -13.55 2.55
C ASN A 464 -18.03 -12.20 1.89
N MET A 465 -18.00 -11.12 2.67
CA MET A 465 -18.08 -9.73 2.23
C MET A 465 -17.13 -8.87 3.06
N MET A 466 -16.14 -8.26 2.42
CA MET A 466 -15.14 -7.42 3.08
C MET A 466 -15.38 -5.95 2.76
N LEU A 467 -15.38 -5.12 3.81
CA LEU A 467 -15.49 -3.66 3.74
C LEU A 467 -14.26 -3.06 4.39
N LEU A 468 -13.40 -2.40 3.60
CA LEU A 468 -12.10 -1.93 4.06
C LEU A 468 -11.99 -0.41 3.90
N ASP A 469 -11.76 0.31 5.01
CA ASP A 469 -11.60 1.77 5.03
C ASP A 469 -10.13 2.13 5.17
N GLU A 470 -9.48 2.54 4.07
CA GLU A 470 -8.05 2.88 3.96
C GLU A 470 -7.11 1.79 4.51
N PRO A 471 -7.22 0.53 4.04
CA PRO A 471 -6.46 -0.59 4.61
C PRO A 471 -4.95 -0.51 4.34
N THR A 472 -4.53 0.28 3.38
CA THR A 472 -3.12 0.46 2.99
C THR A 472 -2.38 1.48 3.86
N ASN A 473 -3.12 2.31 4.64
CA ASN A 473 -2.52 3.30 5.51
C ASN A 473 -1.67 2.64 6.59
N HIS A 474 -0.48 3.20 6.83
CA HIS A 474 0.50 2.72 7.81
C HIS A 474 1.09 1.31 7.55
N LEU A 475 0.74 0.66 6.44
CA LEU A 475 1.37 -0.58 6.01
C LEU A 475 2.63 -0.27 5.21
N ASP A 476 3.70 -1.03 5.46
CA ASP A 476 4.87 -0.97 4.59
C ASP A 476 4.60 -1.67 3.25
N VAL A 477 5.46 -1.44 2.28
CA VAL A 477 5.32 -1.94 0.91
C VAL A 477 5.13 -3.46 0.88
N TYR A 478 5.85 -4.20 1.71
CA TYR A 478 5.79 -5.66 1.77
C TYR A 478 4.47 -6.18 2.33
N THR A 479 3.99 -5.56 3.41
CA THR A 479 2.68 -5.90 3.99
C THR A 479 1.53 -5.54 3.05
N ARG A 480 1.66 -4.45 2.27
CA ARG A 480 0.70 -4.08 1.22
C ARG A 480 0.65 -5.13 0.11
N GLU A 481 1.81 -5.59 -0.37
CA GLU A 481 1.88 -6.65 -1.39
C GLU A 481 1.16 -7.92 -0.95
N ALA A 482 1.41 -8.35 0.28
CA ALA A 482 0.75 -9.52 0.84
C ALA A 482 -0.78 -9.32 0.97
N LEU A 483 -1.23 -8.12 1.36
CA LEU A 483 -2.65 -7.77 1.40
C LEU A 483 -3.29 -7.79 0.00
N GLU A 484 -2.61 -7.20 -0.98
CA GLU A 484 -3.06 -7.19 -2.39
C GLU A 484 -3.23 -8.62 -2.91
N GLU A 485 -2.22 -9.48 -2.74
CA GLU A 485 -2.28 -10.88 -3.16
C GLU A 485 -3.43 -11.65 -2.49
N ALA A 486 -3.65 -11.39 -1.19
CA ALA A 486 -4.75 -12.01 -0.46
C ALA A 486 -6.12 -11.56 -0.97
N LEU A 487 -6.29 -10.26 -1.24
CA LEU A 487 -7.54 -9.71 -1.75
C LEU A 487 -7.78 -10.09 -3.22
N GLU A 488 -6.74 -10.25 -4.02
CA GLU A 488 -6.82 -10.78 -5.39
C GLU A 488 -7.40 -12.20 -5.43
N ASN A 489 -7.02 -13.03 -4.46
CA ASN A 489 -7.50 -14.41 -4.33
C ASN A 489 -8.83 -14.52 -3.57
N PHE A 490 -9.36 -13.43 -3.04
CA PHE A 490 -10.60 -13.43 -2.28
C PHE A 490 -11.81 -13.66 -3.19
N THR A 491 -12.62 -14.68 -2.89
CA THR A 491 -13.78 -15.10 -3.69
C THR A 491 -15.11 -14.45 -3.27
N GLY A 492 -15.10 -13.68 -2.19
CA GLY A 492 -16.27 -12.95 -1.67
C GLY A 492 -16.45 -11.58 -2.34
N ALA A 493 -17.44 -10.83 -1.89
CA ALA A 493 -17.65 -9.45 -2.31
C ALA A 493 -16.68 -8.51 -1.56
N LEU A 494 -16.12 -7.52 -2.27
CA LEU A 494 -15.17 -6.57 -1.71
C LEU A 494 -15.60 -5.14 -1.99
N ILE A 495 -15.59 -4.31 -0.96
CA ILE A 495 -15.68 -2.85 -1.11
C ILE A 495 -14.51 -2.22 -0.35
N VAL A 496 -13.75 -1.38 -1.02
CA VAL A 496 -12.58 -0.72 -0.43
C VAL A 496 -12.65 0.78 -0.65
N VAL A 497 -12.32 1.54 0.39
CA VAL A 497 -11.96 2.97 0.28
C VAL A 497 -10.46 3.04 0.29
N SER A 498 -9.83 3.61 -0.71
CA SER A 498 -8.38 3.84 -0.72
C SER A 498 -8.01 5.03 -1.59
N HIS A 499 -6.88 5.66 -1.28
CA HIS A 499 -6.20 6.64 -2.11
C HIS A 499 -4.97 6.06 -2.81
N ASP A 500 -4.63 4.81 -2.56
CA ASP A 500 -3.55 4.09 -3.22
C ASP A 500 -4.01 3.59 -4.60
N ARG A 501 -3.53 4.27 -5.65
CA ARG A 501 -3.92 4.00 -7.05
C ARG A 501 -3.52 2.59 -7.49
N TYR A 502 -2.33 2.16 -7.12
CA TYR A 502 -1.83 0.84 -7.47
C TYR A 502 -2.67 -0.27 -6.83
N PHE A 503 -3.00 -0.08 -5.55
CA PHE A 503 -3.86 -0.98 -4.81
C PHE A 503 -5.27 -1.08 -5.43
N ILE A 504 -5.87 0.07 -5.78
CA ILE A 504 -7.20 0.11 -6.42
C ILE A 504 -7.18 -0.63 -7.75
N ASP A 505 -6.19 -0.33 -8.62
CA ASP A 505 -6.07 -0.95 -9.94
C ASP A 505 -5.91 -2.47 -9.89
N ARG A 506 -5.25 -2.96 -8.83
CA ARG A 506 -5.01 -4.39 -8.65
C ARG A 506 -6.21 -5.13 -8.07
N VAL A 507 -6.97 -4.49 -7.19
CA VAL A 507 -7.96 -5.16 -6.34
C VAL A 507 -9.39 -4.92 -6.80
N ALA A 508 -9.71 -3.78 -7.44
CA ALA A 508 -11.07 -3.38 -7.81
C ALA A 508 -11.33 -3.49 -9.31
N GLU A 509 -12.53 -3.94 -9.66
CA GLU A 509 -13.04 -4.05 -11.03
C GLU A 509 -14.06 -2.94 -11.36
N ASN A 510 -14.61 -2.31 -10.33
CA ASN A 510 -15.59 -1.23 -10.44
C ASN A 510 -15.23 -0.09 -9.49
N VAL A 511 -15.58 1.13 -9.86
CA VAL A 511 -15.31 2.33 -9.07
C VAL A 511 -16.60 3.06 -8.75
N ILE A 512 -16.79 3.42 -7.48
CA ILE A 512 -17.86 4.30 -6.99
C ILE A 512 -17.22 5.66 -6.72
N VAL A 513 -17.57 6.68 -7.50
CA VAL A 513 -17.10 8.04 -7.31
C VAL A 513 -18.11 8.80 -6.48
N VAL A 514 -17.68 9.32 -5.32
CA VAL A 514 -18.51 10.13 -4.40
C VAL A 514 -18.04 11.57 -4.45
N GLU A 515 -18.82 12.44 -5.10
CA GLU A 515 -18.51 13.85 -5.28
C GLU A 515 -19.82 14.66 -5.28
N ASP A 516 -19.81 15.86 -4.70
CA ASP A 516 -20.92 16.83 -4.68
C ASP A 516 -22.29 16.27 -4.26
N GLY A 517 -22.32 15.36 -3.29
CA GLY A 517 -23.54 14.76 -2.77
C GLY A 517 -24.13 13.64 -3.64
N ALA A 518 -23.46 13.26 -4.73
CA ALA A 518 -23.80 12.15 -5.59
C ALA A 518 -22.82 10.99 -5.43
N ALA A 519 -23.26 9.78 -5.77
CA ALA A 519 -22.42 8.61 -5.89
C ALA A 519 -22.73 7.91 -7.21
N ASP A 520 -21.75 7.86 -8.08
CA ASP A 520 -21.87 7.26 -9.43
C ASP A 520 -21.00 6.00 -9.52
N VAL A 521 -21.51 4.96 -10.18
CA VAL A 521 -20.81 3.69 -10.35
C VAL A 521 -20.30 3.57 -11.78
N TYR A 522 -19.02 3.27 -11.91
CA TYR A 522 -18.34 3.05 -13.19
C TYR A 522 -17.72 1.66 -13.23
N SER A 523 -17.84 0.99 -14.37
CA SER A 523 -17.14 -0.26 -14.63
C SER A 523 -15.72 0.02 -15.14
N GLY A 524 -14.76 -0.76 -14.69
CA GLY A 524 -13.33 -0.60 -14.95
C GLY A 524 -12.55 -0.17 -13.72
N ASN A 525 -11.23 -0.24 -13.82
CA ASN A 525 -10.33 0.16 -12.75
C ASN A 525 -10.06 1.67 -12.75
N TYR A 526 -9.26 2.15 -11.79
CA TYR A 526 -8.94 3.57 -11.64
C TYR A 526 -8.19 4.14 -12.86
N SER A 527 -7.19 3.42 -13.36
CA SER A 527 -6.37 3.88 -14.49
C SER A 527 -7.19 4.04 -15.77
N GLU A 528 -8.12 3.12 -16.03
CA GLU A 528 -9.06 3.23 -17.15
C GLU A 528 -9.99 4.42 -17.02
N LEU A 529 -10.50 4.67 -15.80
CA LEU A 529 -11.37 5.79 -15.51
C LEU A 529 -10.64 7.12 -15.75
N VAL A 530 -9.43 7.28 -15.21
CA VAL A 530 -8.62 8.50 -15.37
C VAL A 530 -8.22 8.73 -16.83
N ALA A 531 -7.83 7.67 -17.56
CA ALA A 531 -7.49 7.78 -18.98
C ALA A 531 -8.67 8.34 -19.78
N ARG A 532 -9.88 7.83 -19.57
CA ARG A 532 -11.09 8.31 -20.24
C ARG A 532 -11.43 9.76 -19.89
N PHE A 533 -11.26 10.16 -18.61
CA PHE A 533 -11.44 11.55 -18.20
C PHE A 533 -10.48 12.49 -18.92
N LYS A 534 -9.19 12.12 -19.00
CA LYS A 534 -8.14 12.95 -19.64
C LYS A 534 -8.31 13.06 -21.16
N GLU A 535 -8.77 11.99 -21.81
CA GLU A 535 -8.95 11.95 -23.26
C GLU A 535 -10.29 12.53 -23.72
N GLY A 536 -11.16 12.97 -22.81
CA GLY A 536 -12.50 13.47 -23.12
C GLY A 536 -13.40 12.45 -23.81
N LEU A 537 -13.07 11.16 -23.66
CA LEU A 537 -13.86 10.06 -24.18
C LEU A 537 -15.16 9.93 -23.40
N ALA A 538 -16.20 9.36 -24.06
CA ALA A 538 -17.47 9.07 -23.40
C ALA A 538 -17.18 8.24 -22.13
N MET A 539 -17.70 8.72 -20.99
CA MET A 539 -17.64 7.98 -19.73
C MET A 539 -18.17 6.56 -19.91
N PRO A 540 -17.59 5.57 -19.22
CA PRO A 540 -18.19 4.22 -19.19
C PRO A 540 -19.67 4.36 -18.84
N GLU A 541 -20.52 3.55 -19.47
CA GLU A 541 -21.94 3.59 -19.13
C GLU A 541 -22.09 3.51 -17.60
N LYS A 542 -22.77 4.52 -17.04
CA LYS A 542 -23.18 4.45 -15.64
C LYS A 542 -23.97 3.16 -15.49
N VAL A 543 -23.55 2.28 -14.59
CA VAL A 543 -24.30 1.05 -14.34
C VAL A 543 -25.71 1.45 -13.92
N GLN A 544 -26.65 1.43 -14.86
CA GLN A 544 -28.04 1.71 -14.57
C GLN A 544 -28.59 0.57 -13.75
N ILE A 545 -28.65 0.80 -12.45
CA ILE A 545 -29.31 -0.14 -11.55
C ILE A 545 -30.81 0.11 -11.68
N ALA A 546 -31.49 -0.75 -12.43
CA ALA A 546 -32.95 -0.71 -12.49
C ALA A 546 -33.51 -0.81 -11.06
N PRO A 547 -34.41 0.10 -10.64
CA PRO A 547 -35.02 0.01 -9.33
C PRO A 547 -35.68 -1.35 -9.16
N SER A 548 -35.26 -2.11 -8.17
CA SER A 548 -35.86 -3.38 -7.82
C SER A 548 -37.33 -3.14 -7.45
N GLN A 549 -38.24 -3.59 -8.30
CA GLN A 549 -39.64 -3.64 -7.93
C GLN A 549 -39.79 -4.58 -6.73
N PRO A 550 -40.52 -4.19 -5.68
CA PRO A 550 -40.72 -5.05 -4.51
C PRO A 550 -41.46 -6.30 -4.97
N VAL A 551 -40.84 -7.46 -4.85
CA VAL A 551 -41.46 -8.74 -5.05
C VAL A 551 -42.34 -9.00 -3.83
N LEU A 552 -43.60 -8.57 -3.91
CA LEU A 552 -44.66 -9.10 -3.08
C LEU A 552 -44.97 -10.55 -3.55
N PRO A 553 -45.19 -11.48 -2.65
CA PRO A 553 -45.55 -12.84 -3.05
C PRO A 553 -46.92 -12.81 -3.71
N LYS A 554 -46.98 -12.85 -5.05
CA LYS A 554 -48.22 -13.06 -5.78
C LYS A 554 -48.53 -14.56 -5.80
N LYS A 555 -49.71 -14.86 -5.29
CA LYS A 555 -50.44 -16.09 -5.59
C LYS A 555 -50.51 -16.31 -7.10
N GLU A 556 -50.38 -17.57 -7.47
CA GLU A 556 -50.56 -18.07 -8.83
C GLU A 556 -51.88 -17.58 -9.44
N ASP A 557 -51.80 -16.93 -10.59
CA ASP A 557 -52.82 -16.98 -11.60
C ASP A 557 -52.18 -16.90 -12.99
N CYS A 558 -52.51 -17.90 -13.79
CA CYS A 558 -52.03 -18.16 -15.12
C CYS A 558 -52.44 -17.08 -16.13
N ALA A 559 -51.48 -16.54 -16.89
CA ALA A 559 -51.74 -16.12 -18.27
C ALA A 559 -50.47 -16.27 -19.11
N ALA A 560 -50.54 -17.17 -20.06
CA ALA A 560 -49.47 -17.62 -20.94
C ALA A 560 -49.08 -16.54 -21.96
N ALA A 561 -47.77 -16.20 -22.00
CA ALA A 561 -47.16 -15.69 -23.22
C ALA A 561 -46.53 -16.88 -23.94
N VAL A 562 -47.06 -17.18 -25.12
CA VAL A 562 -46.74 -18.32 -25.97
C VAL A 562 -45.31 -18.15 -26.51
N GLN A 563 -44.34 -18.85 -25.93
CA GLN A 563 -43.09 -19.19 -26.60
C GLN A 563 -43.34 -20.44 -27.45
N SER A 564 -42.85 -20.43 -28.68
CA SER A 564 -43.07 -21.53 -29.62
C SER A 564 -42.53 -22.86 -29.07
N PRO A 565 -43.16 -23.98 -29.38
CA PRO A 565 -42.74 -25.32 -28.91
C PRO A 565 -41.31 -25.68 -29.34
N VAL A 566 -40.81 -25.10 -30.42
CA VAL A 566 -39.47 -25.36 -31.00
C VAL A 566 -38.35 -24.79 -30.09
N ASP A 567 -38.49 -23.57 -29.57
CA ASP A 567 -37.49 -22.93 -28.71
C ASP A 567 -37.32 -23.67 -27.36
N ARG A 568 -38.38 -24.27 -26.84
CA ARG A 568 -38.32 -25.05 -25.59
C ARG A 568 -37.61 -26.40 -25.75
N GLU A 569 -37.74 -27.04 -26.91
CA GLU A 569 -37.06 -28.30 -27.20
C GLU A 569 -35.56 -28.07 -27.46
N GLU A 570 -35.20 -27.02 -28.17
CA GLU A 570 -33.79 -26.67 -28.41
C GLU A 570 -33.09 -26.29 -27.12
N LYS A 571 -33.70 -25.48 -26.26
CA LYS A 571 -33.14 -25.11 -24.94
C LYS A 571 -32.95 -26.34 -24.04
N LYS A 572 -33.92 -27.27 -24.02
CA LYS A 572 -33.78 -28.53 -23.26
C LYS A 572 -32.70 -29.46 -23.83
N LYS A 573 -32.50 -29.48 -25.15
CA LYS A 573 -31.43 -30.27 -25.79
C LYS A 573 -30.07 -29.66 -25.46
N ARG A 574 -29.95 -28.33 -25.47
CA ARG A 574 -28.73 -27.58 -25.11
C ARG A 574 -28.35 -27.78 -23.64
N GLU A 575 -29.32 -27.67 -22.71
CA GLU A 575 -29.10 -27.92 -21.28
C GLU A 575 -28.70 -29.40 -21.00
N LYS A 576 -29.31 -30.37 -21.71
CA LYS A 576 -28.90 -31.78 -21.59
C LYS A 576 -27.49 -32.02 -22.12
N ARG A 577 -27.08 -31.35 -23.21
CA ARG A 577 -25.75 -31.48 -23.78
C ARG A 577 -24.71 -30.89 -22.87
N LEU A 578 -24.95 -29.69 -22.32
CA LEU A 578 -24.08 -29.04 -21.33
C LEU A 578 -23.86 -29.93 -20.09
N LYS A 579 -24.93 -30.50 -19.54
CA LYS A 579 -24.81 -31.39 -18.37
C LYS A 579 -23.98 -32.64 -18.68
N LYS A 580 -24.07 -33.17 -19.89
CA LYS A 580 -23.29 -34.32 -20.31
C LYS A 580 -21.81 -33.98 -20.50
N ILE A 581 -21.51 -32.77 -21.05
CA ILE A 581 -20.15 -32.28 -21.20
C ILE A 581 -19.53 -32.05 -19.81
N ASP A 582 -20.25 -31.48 -18.84
CA ASP A 582 -19.76 -31.29 -17.47
C ASP A 582 -19.41 -32.62 -16.78
N GLU A 583 -20.25 -33.66 -16.99
CA GLU A 583 -19.97 -35.00 -16.47
C GLU A 583 -18.72 -35.65 -17.13
N GLU A 584 -18.54 -35.45 -18.45
CA GLU A 584 -17.37 -35.94 -19.19
C GLU A 584 -16.08 -35.19 -18.78
N ILE A 585 -16.13 -33.88 -18.57
CA ILE A 585 -15.02 -33.06 -18.08
C ILE A 585 -14.61 -33.56 -16.69
N ALA A 586 -15.55 -33.70 -15.74
CA ALA A 586 -15.24 -34.16 -14.38
C ALA A 586 -14.61 -35.56 -14.36
N GLN A 587 -15.02 -36.46 -15.28
CA GLN A 587 -14.38 -37.77 -15.41
C GLN A 587 -12.96 -37.69 -15.97
N LEU A 588 -12.69 -36.81 -16.92
CA LEU A 588 -11.37 -36.58 -17.47
C LEU A 588 -10.43 -35.97 -16.43
N GLU A 589 -10.87 -35.00 -15.67
CA GLU A 589 -10.10 -34.38 -14.56
C GLU A 589 -9.71 -35.43 -13.49
N SER A 590 -10.65 -36.28 -13.09
CA SER A 590 -10.38 -37.36 -12.15
C SER A 590 -9.32 -38.36 -12.67
N ARG A 591 -9.34 -38.63 -13.98
CA ARG A 591 -8.37 -39.53 -14.63
C ARG A 591 -7.00 -38.88 -14.78
N ILE A 592 -6.94 -37.60 -15.11
CA ILE A 592 -5.69 -36.83 -15.18
C ILE A 592 -5.04 -36.81 -13.78
N ALA A 593 -5.79 -36.41 -12.75
CA ALA A 593 -5.29 -36.37 -11.38
C ALA A 593 -4.77 -37.73 -10.88
N SER A 594 -5.45 -38.85 -11.25
CA SER A 594 -4.97 -40.18 -10.86
C SER A 594 -3.68 -40.57 -11.58
N ALA A 595 -3.51 -40.22 -12.85
CA ALA A 595 -2.30 -40.48 -13.62
C ALA A 595 -1.11 -39.61 -13.16
N GLU A 596 -1.36 -38.37 -12.79
CA GLU A 596 -0.36 -37.48 -12.18
C GLU A 596 0.12 -37.99 -10.83
N ALA A 597 -0.79 -38.42 -9.96
CA ALA A 597 -0.45 -39.00 -8.65
C ALA A 597 0.34 -40.32 -8.78
N GLU A 598 0.07 -41.14 -9.81
CA GLU A 598 0.83 -42.35 -10.09
C GLU A 598 2.24 -42.04 -10.59
N ARG A 599 2.38 -41.04 -11.45
CA ARG A 599 3.66 -40.55 -11.95
C ARG A 599 4.52 -40.00 -10.79
N GLU A 600 3.94 -39.19 -9.92
CA GLU A 600 4.63 -38.65 -8.74
C GLU A 600 5.12 -39.76 -7.79
N ARG A 601 4.31 -40.82 -7.57
CA ARG A 601 4.75 -42.00 -6.83
C ARG A 601 5.92 -42.70 -7.49
N ASN A 602 5.90 -42.85 -8.79
CA ASN A 602 6.97 -43.43 -9.57
C ASN A 602 8.25 -42.58 -9.49
N ASP A 603 8.15 -41.26 -9.54
CA ASP A 603 9.27 -40.33 -9.39
C ASP A 603 9.88 -40.44 -7.96
N LEU A 604 9.06 -40.56 -6.92
CA LEU A 604 9.52 -40.82 -5.55
C LEU A 604 10.21 -42.17 -5.43
N LEU A 605 9.72 -43.20 -6.11
CA LEU A 605 10.38 -44.51 -6.14
C LEU A 605 11.75 -44.49 -6.83
N LEU A 606 11.91 -43.69 -7.88
CA LEU A 606 13.19 -43.49 -8.56
C LEU A 606 14.23 -42.80 -7.65
N CYS A 607 13.81 -42.02 -6.67
CA CYS A 607 14.67 -41.37 -5.68
C CYS A 607 15.11 -42.31 -4.55
N SER A 608 14.54 -43.54 -4.43
CA SER A 608 14.89 -44.49 -3.38
C SER A 608 16.20 -45.22 -3.70
N GLN A 609 17.08 -45.37 -2.71
CA GLN A 609 18.37 -46.08 -2.87
C GLN A 609 18.25 -47.55 -3.28
N GLU A 610 17.16 -48.19 -2.95
CA GLU A 610 16.90 -49.61 -3.28
C GLU A 610 16.58 -49.81 -4.76
N VAL A 611 15.80 -48.89 -5.34
CA VAL A 611 15.41 -48.91 -6.76
C VAL A 611 16.58 -48.48 -7.65
N PHE A 612 17.37 -47.51 -7.20
CA PHE A 612 18.50 -46.97 -7.96
C PHE A 612 19.63 -48.01 -8.22
N ARG A 613 19.70 -49.07 -7.41
CA ARG A 613 20.67 -50.17 -7.58
C ARG A 613 20.21 -51.24 -8.58
N ASP A 614 18.94 -51.24 -8.98
CA ASP A 614 18.38 -52.22 -9.91
C ASP A 614 18.07 -51.55 -11.27
N GLY A 615 19.01 -51.62 -12.20
CA GLY A 615 18.92 -50.96 -13.51
C GLY A 615 17.74 -51.44 -14.39
N GLU A 616 17.24 -52.68 -14.21
CA GLU A 616 16.05 -53.16 -14.93
C GLU A 616 14.78 -52.51 -14.36
N ARG A 617 14.70 -52.38 -13.06
CA ARG A 617 13.57 -51.80 -12.37
C ARG A 617 13.48 -50.29 -12.63
N VAL A 618 14.61 -49.59 -12.68
CA VAL A 618 14.68 -48.16 -13.09
C VAL A 618 14.15 -47.97 -14.50
N LYS A 619 14.59 -48.78 -15.47
CA LYS A 619 14.09 -48.70 -16.87
C LYS A 619 12.58 -48.92 -16.96
N LYS A 620 12.05 -49.88 -16.19
CA LYS A 620 10.61 -50.18 -16.19
C LYS A 620 9.78 -49.00 -15.66
N ILE A 621 10.22 -48.37 -14.56
CA ILE A 621 9.53 -47.21 -13.97
C ILE A 621 9.66 -45.99 -14.90
N GLN A 622 10.80 -45.78 -15.55
CA GLN A 622 10.97 -44.71 -16.54
C GLN A 622 10.04 -44.92 -17.74
N GLN A 623 9.87 -46.17 -18.21
CA GLN A 623 8.90 -46.45 -19.30
C GLN A 623 7.48 -46.17 -18.85
N GLN A 624 7.09 -46.59 -17.64
CA GLN A 624 5.76 -46.29 -17.08
C GLN A 624 5.51 -44.78 -16.98
N ASN A 625 6.51 -43.99 -16.53
CA ASN A 625 6.38 -42.54 -16.48
C ASN A 625 6.24 -41.90 -17.87
N HIS A 626 6.91 -42.48 -18.87
CA HIS A 626 6.77 -42.02 -20.25
C HIS A 626 5.34 -42.31 -20.78
N ASP A 627 4.82 -43.51 -20.52
CA ASP A 627 3.47 -43.91 -20.93
C ASP A 627 2.37 -43.09 -20.21
N LEU A 628 2.57 -42.80 -18.89
CA LEU A 628 1.68 -41.94 -18.12
C LEU A 628 1.69 -40.51 -18.64
N LYS A 629 2.84 -39.97 -19.01
CA LYS A 629 2.95 -38.63 -19.62
C LYS A 629 2.17 -38.55 -20.93
N ALA A 630 2.36 -39.51 -21.81
CA ALA A 630 1.64 -39.57 -23.09
C ALA A 630 0.13 -39.68 -22.88
N MET A 631 -0.31 -40.41 -21.81
CA MET A 631 -1.72 -40.53 -21.46
C MET A 631 -2.28 -39.20 -20.91
N ILE A 632 -1.54 -38.48 -20.07
CA ILE A 632 -1.92 -37.17 -19.55
C ILE A 632 -2.09 -36.18 -20.70
N ASP A 633 -1.12 -36.12 -21.61
CA ASP A 633 -1.19 -35.23 -22.78
C ASP A 633 -2.41 -35.49 -23.67
N LEU A 634 -2.77 -36.78 -23.88
CA LEU A 634 -3.94 -37.15 -24.64
C LEU A 634 -5.25 -36.78 -23.92
N LEU A 635 -5.31 -36.97 -22.60
CA LEU A 635 -6.51 -36.64 -21.81
C LEU A 635 -6.69 -35.13 -21.72
N SER A 636 -5.61 -34.35 -21.59
CA SER A 636 -5.63 -32.90 -21.58
C SER A 636 -6.13 -32.31 -22.90
N THR A 637 -5.67 -32.86 -24.04
CA THR A 637 -6.17 -32.44 -25.36
C THR A 637 -7.70 -32.71 -25.52
N LYS A 638 -8.19 -33.82 -24.95
CA LYS A 638 -9.63 -34.09 -24.95
C LYS A 638 -10.43 -33.20 -24.03
N TRP A 639 -9.85 -32.85 -22.91
CA TRP A 639 -10.41 -31.91 -21.95
C TRP A 639 -10.57 -30.52 -22.59
N GLU A 640 -9.49 -29.99 -23.23
CA GLU A 640 -9.51 -28.72 -23.95
C GLU A 640 -10.58 -28.69 -25.07
N ALA A 641 -10.76 -29.80 -25.81
CA ALA A 641 -11.77 -29.90 -26.86
C ALA A 641 -13.19 -29.82 -26.29
N LEU A 642 -13.46 -30.47 -25.14
CA LEU A 642 -14.78 -30.43 -24.48
C LEU A 642 -15.05 -29.07 -23.83
N GLU A 643 -14.02 -28.39 -23.27
CA GLU A 643 -14.15 -27.04 -22.74
C GLU A 643 -14.50 -26.05 -23.86
N SER A 644 -13.83 -26.13 -25.02
CA SER A 644 -14.16 -25.33 -26.19
C SER A 644 -15.57 -25.61 -26.73
N GLU A 645 -16.02 -26.88 -26.71
CA GLU A 645 -17.43 -27.23 -27.08
C GLU A 645 -18.43 -26.63 -26.09
N LYS A 646 -18.10 -26.65 -24.78
CA LYS A 646 -18.91 -26.05 -23.72
C LYS A 646 -19.03 -24.54 -23.91
N GLU A 647 -17.92 -23.83 -24.17
CA GLU A 647 -17.93 -22.38 -24.44
C GLU A 647 -18.77 -22.02 -25.67
N SER A 648 -18.76 -22.86 -26.72
CA SER A 648 -19.59 -22.65 -27.93
C SER A 648 -21.08 -22.87 -27.68
N LEU A 649 -21.44 -23.57 -26.60
CA LEU A 649 -22.81 -23.90 -26.20
C LEU A 649 -23.35 -22.95 -25.10
N VAL A 650 -22.55 -22.14 -24.46
CA VAL A 650 -22.95 -21.11 -23.49
C VAL A 650 -23.33 -19.83 -24.21
#